data_69d5ec029e9ae8a28ffcf527fa2d0742
#
_entry.id   69d5ec029e9ae8a28ffcf527fa2d0742
#
_cell.length_a   1.000
_cell.length_b   1.000
_cell.length_c   1.000
_cell.angle_alpha   90.00
_cell.angle_beta   90.00
_cell.angle_gamma   90.00
#
_symmetry.space_group_name_H-M   'P 1'
#
loop_
_entity.id
_entity.type
_entity.pdbx_description
1 polymer ?
#
loop_
_entity_poly.entity_id
_entity_poly.type
_entity_poly.pdbx_seq_one_letter_code
_entity_poly.pdbx_strand_id
1 'polypeptide(L)'
;MTLSTSIKTLAFASLLALAPAQMMAAQKGGTFTTGDKTFLLNGKPFVVKAAELHYPRIPRAYWEHRIKMCKALGMNTICLYVFWNIHEQEEGKFDFTGNNDVAAFCRLAQKNGMYVIVRPGPYVCAEWEMGGLPWWLLKKKDIRLREQDPYFMQRVEIFEKEVGKQLAPLTIQNGGPIIMVQVENEYGSYGKDKPYVSAIRDIVRKSGFDKVSLFQCDWSSNFLNNGLDDLTWTMNFGTGANIDQQFKRLGEVRPNAPKMCSEFWSGWFDKWGARHETRPAKDMVEGMDEMLSKGISFSLYMTHGGTSFGHWAGANSPGFQPDVTSYDYDAPINEWGLATSKFYELQKMMAKYNDGKKLPAVPKAPMQIIKVPEFKFTEYKPLSNGIGKAKETHAPQSFEDMDMGWGTMVYETTVPAIESISTLTGEFHDFAQVYVNGKYVGKIDRVKNEKSLELPAMPQGAQLTIVVEGMGRINFGRAIKDYKGIIGNVTLTTQKQDCELALTPTRWNNSSIADDYQTAVNALAMPTNKMRGLESKAGYYRGYFNINKVGDTFIKMEAFGKGQVYVNGHALGRFWQIGPQQTLYLPGCWLKKGKNEVIVLDVVGPKGEAGKPGSTVAPTAFCQDHPELDKLNLEKSNKHNEPGHRMDLNSETPVLKGEFKAGNGWQTIKLDKPVTGRYFAIQAESSQSGDNQIAIAEVYLQDAQGNRIDRNNWVAYYADSEKGNSTLDKMFDLQESTYWQTEKGANFPHLGIVDMGKEVTISAFEYLPRAEQGAPGSVKGFKLYVRK
;
A
#
# COMPACT_ATOMS: atom_id res chain seq x y z
N MET A 1 34.12 21.32 82.39
CA MET A 1 33.44 20.00 82.37
C MET A 1 33.40 19.56 80.90
N THR A 2 34.24 18.65 80.58
CA THR A 2 34.58 18.12 79.27
C THR A 2 33.68 16.92 78.91
N LEU A 3 33.05 16.88 77.81
CA LEU A 3 32.47 15.65 77.23
C LEU A 3 33.15 15.38 75.89
N SER A 4 33.90 14.29 75.91
CA SER A 4 34.51 13.64 74.76
C SER A 4 33.41 12.89 73.97
N THR A 5 33.33 13.08 72.66
CA THR A 5 32.57 12.25 71.80
C THR A 5 33.46 11.58 70.73
N SER A 6 33.60 10.28 70.87
CA SER A 6 34.37 9.43 69.97
C SER A 6 33.63 9.26 68.61
N ILE A 7 34.29 9.62 67.54
CA ILE A 7 33.85 9.34 66.17
C ILE A 7 34.44 7.98 65.76
N LYS A 8 33.57 6.99 65.52
CA LYS A 8 33.93 5.71 64.92
C LYS A 8 33.85 5.88 63.36
N THR A 9 34.97 5.89 62.72
CA THR A 9 35.11 5.85 61.28
C THR A 9 34.83 4.44 60.79
N LEU A 10 33.72 4.23 60.09
CA LEU A 10 33.48 3.01 59.31
C LEU A 10 34.11 3.20 57.90
N ALA A 11 35.14 2.45 57.62
CA ALA A 11 35.70 2.32 56.27
C ALA A 11 34.85 1.36 55.47
N PHE A 12 34.14 1.89 54.46
CA PHE A 12 33.52 1.10 53.42
C PHE A 12 34.56 0.79 52.34
N ALA A 13 35.01 -0.44 52.30
CA ALA A 13 35.79 -0.97 51.19
C ALA A 13 34.87 -1.24 49.99
N SER A 14 34.88 -0.36 49.02
CA SER A 14 34.24 -0.60 47.72
C SER A 14 35.10 -1.57 46.92
N LEU A 15 34.70 -2.83 46.89
CA LEU A 15 35.14 -3.77 45.85
C LEU A 15 34.55 -3.35 44.51
N LEU A 16 35.37 -2.69 43.70
CA LEU A 16 35.12 -2.59 42.25
C LEU A 16 35.34 -3.99 41.66
N ALA A 17 34.25 -4.70 41.39
CA ALA A 17 34.27 -5.86 40.53
C ALA A 17 34.53 -5.36 39.08
N LEU A 18 35.76 -5.44 38.64
CA LEU A 18 36.11 -5.40 37.24
C LEU A 18 35.50 -6.63 36.55
N ALA A 19 34.31 -6.46 35.95
CA ALA A 19 33.83 -7.39 34.98
C ALA A 19 34.82 -7.33 33.78
N PRO A 20 35.35 -8.45 33.31
CA PRO A 20 36.16 -8.43 32.10
C PRO A 20 35.23 -7.99 30.96
N ALA A 21 35.52 -6.81 30.38
CA ALA A 21 35.03 -6.45 29.08
C ALA A 21 35.55 -7.55 28.13
N GLN A 22 34.68 -8.50 27.81
CA GLN A 22 34.92 -9.37 26.67
C GLN A 22 34.96 -8.44 25.47
N MET A 23 36.19 -8.09 25.05
CA MET A 23 36.42 -7.61 23.71
C MET A 23 35.82 -8.66 22.76
N MET A 24 34.63 -8.39 22.24
CA MET A 24 34.13 -9.12 21.08
C MET A 24 35.23 -8.94 20.03
N ALA A 25 35.95 -10.02 19.75
CA ALA A 25 36.87 -10.06 18.62
C ALA A 25 36.06 -9.57 17.41
N ALA A 26 36.56 -8.54 16.73
CA ALA A 26 35.93 -8.01 15.54
C ALA A 26 35.68 -9.18 14.60
N GLN A 27 34.42 -9.48 14.32
CA GLN A 27 34.03 -10.58 13.47
C GLN A 27 34.69 -10.32 12.10
N LYS A 28 35.49 -11.25 11.62
CA LYS A 28 36.24 -11.09 10.38
C LYS A 28 35.23 -10.87 9.24
N GLY A 29 35.33 -9.76 8.51
CA GLY A 29 34.39 -9.42 7.43
C GLY A 29 34.32 -10.56 6.40
N GLY A 30 33.12 -10.81 5.90
CA GLY A 30 32.86 -11.78 4.85
C GLY A 30 32.75 -11.12 3.46
N THR A 31 32.48 -11.94 2.45
CA THR A 31 32.23 -11.49 1.08
C THR A 31 30.95 -12.10 0.51
N PHE A 32 30.22 -11.31 -0.27
CA PHE A 32 29.12 -11.78 -1.09
C PHE A 32 29.25 -11.17 -2.49
N THR A 33 29.39 -12.03 -3.50
CA THR A 33 29.70 -11.63 -4.88
C THR A 33 28.90 -12.47 -5.88
N THR A 34 28.96 -12.08 -7.15
CA THR A 34 28.42 -12.87 -8.26
C THR A 34 29.51 -13.81 -8.79
N GLY A 35 29.15 -15.06 -9.06
CA GLY A 35 29.97 -16.06 -9.76
C GLY A 35 29.36 -16.44 -11.11
N ASP A 36 29.82 -17.54 -11.69
CA ASP A 36 29.24 -18.07 -12.92
C ASP A 36 27.88 -18.71 -12.61
N LYS A 37 26.81 -18.04 -13.06
CA LYS A 37 25.38 -18.40 -12.88
C LYS A 37 24.94 -18.60 -11.42
N THR A 38 25.70 -18.12 -10.44
CA THR A 38 25.39 -18.29 -9.03
C THR A 38 25.92 -17.11 -8.21
N PHE A 39 25.39 -16.94 -7.00
CA PHE A 39 26.02 -16.07 -6.00
C PHE A 39 27.11 -16.83 -5.25
N LEU A 40 28.08 -16.08 -4.74
CA LEU A 40 29.16 -16.63 -3.93
C LEU A 40 29.18 -15.96 -2.54
N LEU A 41 29.01 -16.77 -1.50
CA LEU A 41 29.20 -16.37 -0.12
C LEU A 41 30.57 -16.87 0.36
N ASN A 42 31.48 -15.96 0.68
CA ASN A 42 32.85 -16.28 1.05
C ASN A 42 33.53 -17.20 0.02
N GLY A 43 33.28 -16.92 -1.27
CA GLY A 43 33.83 -17.68 -2.40
C GLY A 43 33.14 -19.02 -2.69
N LYS A 44 32.11 -19.40 -1.95
CA LYS A 44 31.36 -20.65 -2.15
C LYS A 44 29.98 -20.38 -2.77
N PRO A 45 29.49 -21.23 -3.67
CA PRO A 45 28.14 -21.10 -4.21
C PRO A 45 27.08 -20.98 -3.13
N PHE A 46 26.16 -20.05 -3.33
CA PHE A 46 25.12 -19.73 -2.37
C PHE A 46 23.80 -19.38 -3.06
N VAL A 47 22.74 -20.10 -2.73
CA VAL A 47 21.39 -19.79 -3.16
C VAL A 47 20.71 -18.96 -2.08
N VAL A 48 20.31 -17.74 -2.42
CA VAL A 48 19.57 -16.87 -1.51
C VAL A 48 18.13 -17.38 -1.40
N LYS A 49 17.72 -17.76 -0.21
CA LYS A 49 16.36 -18.12 0.17
C LYS A 49 15.85 -17.05 1.13
N ALA A 50 15.37 -15.96 0.58
CA ALA A 50 14.99 -14.80 1.37
C ALA A 50 13.51 -14.80 1.73
N ALA A 51 13.21 -14.28 2.91
CA ALA A 51 11.86 -13.98 3.40
C ALA A 51 11.68 -12.47 3.52
N GLU A 52 10.71 -11.91 2.82
CA GLU A 52 10.38 -10.48 2.96
C GLU A 52 9.60 -10.24 4.24
N LEU A 53 10.13 -9.38 5.11
CA LEU A 53 9.54 -8.87 6.35
C LEU A 53 9.70 -7.36 6.43
N HIS A 54 8.66 -6.65 6.81
CA HIS A 54 8.70 -5.20 7.00
C HIS A 54 8.63 -4.86 8.50
N TYR A 55 9.74 -4.44 9.09
CA TYR A 55 9.85 -4.15 10.54
C TYR A 55 8.80 -3.14 11.05
N PRO A 56 8.36 -2.10 10.28
CA PRO A 56 7.35 -1.17 10.78
C PRO A 56 5.95 -1.80 10.86
N ARG A 57 5.70 -2.89 10.11
CA ARG A 57 4.43 -3.63 10.11
C ARG A 57 4.34 -4.70 11.21
N ILE A 58 5.38 -4.81 12.03
CA ILE A 58 5.49 -5.80 13.11
C ILE A 58 5.83 -5.07 14.41
N PRO A 59 5.07 -5.23 15.51
CA PRO A 59 5.49 -4.70 16.80
C PRO A 59 6.89 -5.18 17.17
N ARG A 60 7.75 -4.28 17.64
CA ARG A 60 9.15 -4.62 17.98
C ARG A 60 9.28 -5.86 18.87
N ALA A 61 8.36 -6.02 19.82
CA ALA A 61 8.34 -7.17 20.72
C ALA A 61 8.19 -8.52 20.00
N TYR A 62 7.69 -8.52 18.75
CA TYR A 62 7.45 -9.72 17.96
C TYR A 62 8.45 -9.93 16.82
N TRP A 63 9.42 -9.04 16.63
CA TRP A 63 10.41 -9.15 15.55
C TRP A 63 11.16 -10.48 15.57
N GLU A 64 11.69 -10.89 16.73
CA GLU A 64 12.47 -12.12 16.83
C GLU A 64 11.62 -13.36 16.53
N HIS A 65 10.36 -13.37 16.97
CA HIS A 65 9.43 -14.45 16.65
C HIS A 65 9.23 -14.60 15.13
N ARG A 66 8.99 -13.50 14.42
CA ARG A 66 8.79 -13.49 12.95
C ARG A 66 10.04 -13.96 12.21
N ILE A 67 11.21 -13.52 12.63
CA ILE A 67 12.51 -13.98 12.08
C ILE A 67 12.69 -15.49 12.29
N LYS A 68 12.39 -16.00 13.49
CA LYS A 68 12.44 -17.44 13.79
C LYS A 68 11.44 -18.26 12.98
N MET A 69 10.25 -17.72 12.73
CA MET A 69 9.26 -18.33 11.83
C MET A 69 9.81 -18.52 10.42
N CYS A 70 10.47 -17.48 9.88
CA CYS A 70 11.14 -17.57 8.57
C CYS A 70 12.27 -18.62 8.56
N LYS A 71 13.04 -18.70 9.62
CA LYS A 71 14.09 -19.73 9.76
C LYS A 71 13.49 -21.13 9.81
N ALA A 72 12.35 -21.33 10.47
CA ALA A 72 11.63 -22.60 10.49
C ALA A 72 11.10 -23.03 9.12
N LEU A 73 10.87 -22.07 8.21
CA LEU A 73 10.59 -22.34 6.79
C LEU A 73 11.81 -22.81 5.98
N GLY A 74 13.02 -22.71 6.51
CA GLY A 74 14.25 -23.00 5.78
C GLY A 74 14.83 -21.80 5.02
N MET A 75 14.37 -20.59 5.32
CA MET A 75 14.97 -19.37 4.78
C MET A 75 16.34 -19.11 5.42
N ASN A 76 17.25 -18.53 4.64
CA ASN A 76 18.61 -18.16 5.10
C ASN A 76 18.84 -16.65 5.13
N THR A 77 17.89 -15.87 4.64
CA THR A 77 18.02 -14.43 4.48
C THR A 77 16.70 -13.75 4.80
N ILE A 78 16.76 -12.57 5.44
CA ILE A 78 15.64 -11.66 5.60
C ILE A 78 15.79 -10.53 4.60
N CYS A 79 14.74 -10.23 3.83
CA CYS A 79 14.68 -9.08 2.94
C CYS A 79 13.76 -8.02 3.55
N LEU A 80 14.13 -6.74 3.48
CA LEU A 80 13.35 -5.65 4.04
C LEU A 80 13.49 -4.37 3.23
N TYR A 81 12.42 -3.57 3.23
CA TYR A 81 12.47 -2.16 2.81
C TYR A 81 12.86 -1.24 3.95
N VAL A 82 13.47 -0.10 3.62
CA VAL A 82 13.60 1.05 4.50
C VAL A 82 12.64 2.12 4.01
N PHE A 83 11.66 2.45 4.81
CA PHE A 83 10.58 3.37 4.44
C PHE A 83 10.97 4.80 4.81
N TRP A 84 11.31 5.63 3.83
CA TRP A 84 11.77 6.99 4.10
C TRP A 84 10.81 7.79 4.98
N ASN A 85 9.50 7.76 4.65
CA ASN A 85 8.50 8.59 5.34
C ASN A 85 8.24 8.23 6.80
N ILE A 86 8.57 7.02 7.26
CA ILE A 86 8.46 6.67 8.68
C ILE A 86 9.67 7.16 9.48
N HIS A 87 10.82 7.29 8.83
CA HIS A 87 12.05 7.76 9.43
C HIS A 87 12.18 9.28 9.42
N GLU A 88 11.55 9.97 8.48
CA GLU A 88 11.56 11.42 8.32
C GLU A 88 10.13 11.93 8.10
N GLN A 89 9.30 11.87 9.15
CA GLN A 89 7.90 12.32 9.08
C GLN A 89 7.79 13.84 8.94
N GLU A 90 8.76 14.58 9.46
CA GLU A 90 8.96 16.01 9.26
C GLU A 90 10.33 16.23 8.61
N GLU A 91 10.41 17.16 7.66
CA GLU A 91 11.66 17.44 6.94
C GLU A 91 12.82 17.76 7.89
N GLY A 92 13.90 17.02 7.76
CA GLY A 92 15.12 17.18 8.57
C GLY A 92 15.08 16.53 9.96
N LYS A 93 13.98 15.91 10.34
CA LYS A 93 13.85 15.21 11.63
C LYS A 93 13.81 13.70 11.42
N PHE A 94 14.90 13.03 11.78
CA PHE A 94 15.06 11.59 11.60
C PHE A 94 14.79 10.82 12.88
N ASP A 95 14.07 9.69 12.75
CA ASP A 95 13.81 8.74 13.84
C ASP A 95 14.18 7.31 13.40
N PHE A 96 15.19 6.75 14.07
CA PHE A 96 15.62 5.36 13.96
C PHE A 96 15.54 4.65 15.32
N THR A 97 14.57 5.00 16.15
CA THR A 97 14.36 4.46 17.50
C THR A 97 13.10 3.60 17.60
N GLY A 98 12.98 2.86 18.68
CA GLY A 98 11.78 2.06 18.95
C GLY A 98 11.47 1.06 17.83
N ASN A 99 10.27 1.17 17.27
CA ASN A 99 9.84 0.32 16.15
C ASN A 99 10.49 0.73 14.81
N ASN A 100 11.15 1.89 14.76
CA ASN A 100 11.88 2.40 13.58
C ASN A 100 13.37 2.04 13.60
N ASP A 101 13.86 1.29 14.59
CA ASP A 101 15.25 0.88 14.73
C ASP A 101 15.60 -0.27 13.78
N VAL A 102 15.77 0.07 12.50
CA VAL A 102 16.07 -0.90 11.43
C VAL A 102 17.42 -1.59 11.65
N ALA A 103 18.38 -0.93 12.27
CA ALA A 103 19.68 -1.53 12.60
C ALA A 103 19.53 -2.63 13.64
N ALA A 104 18.70 -2.42 14.67
CA ALA A 104 18.39 -3.45 15.66
C ALA A 104 17.69 -4.64 15.01
N PHE A 105 16.78 -4.42 14.05
CA PHE A 105 16.13 -5.49 13.30
C PHE A 105 17.15 -6.33 12.51
N CYS A 106 18.10 -5.69 11.82
CA CYS A 106 19.16 -6.38 11.09
C CYS A 106 20.08 -7.19 12.03
N ARG A 107 20.48 -6.62 13.18
CA ARG A 107 21.27 -7.34 14.19
C ARG A 107 20.52 -8.54 14.77
N LEU A 108 19.21 -8.42 14.93
CA LEU A 108 18.35 -9.51 15.41
C LEU A 108 18.29 -10.65 14.39
N ALA A 109 18.22 -10.34 13.08
CA ALA A 109 18.35 -11.33 12.03
C ALA A 109 19.70 -12.04 12.09
N GLN A 110 20.81 -11.32 12.24
CA GLN A 110 22.16 -11.87 12.38
C GLN A 110 22.26 -12.79 13.61
N LYS A 111 21.74 -12.36 14.75
CA LYS A 111 21.70 -13.15 15.99
C LYS A 111 21.03 -14.51 15.78
N ASN A 112 20.03 -14.56 14.91
CA ASN A 112 19.30 -15.77 14.55
C ASN A 112 19.92 -16.53 13.37
N GLY A 113 21.12 -16.15 12.92
CA GLY A 113 21.86 -16.83 11.85
C GLY A 113 21.29 -16.57 10.46
N MET A 114 20.66 -15.41 10.25
CA MET A 114 20.09 -15.00 8.97
C MET A 114 20.92 -13.87 8.35
N TYR A 115 21.12 -13.93 7.03
CA TYR A 115 21.61 -12.79 6.26
C TYR A 115 20.49 -11.77 6.03
N VAL A 116 20.84 -10.61 5.48
CA VAL A 116 19.90 -9.53 5.24
C VAL A 116 20.11 -8.94 3.86
N ILE A 117 19.01 -8.67 3.17
CA ILE A 117 18.94 -7.84 1.96
C ILE A 117 18.18 -6.57 2.34
N VAL A 118 18.80 -5.41 2.07
CA VAL A 118 18.22 -4.10 2.35
C VAL A 118 17.78 -3.43 1.06
N ARG A 119 16.57 -2.89 1.07
CA ARG A 119 15.97 -2.19 -0.07
C ARG A 119 15.62 -0.75 0.37
N PRO A 120 16.61 0.18 0.31
CA PRO A 120 16.46 1.51 0.91
C PRO A 120 15.63 2.49 0.08
N GLY A 121 15.31 2.17 -1.14
CA GLY A 121 14.53 3.02 -2.03
C GLY A 121 15.37 4.00 -2.87
N PRO A 122 14.99 5.30 -2.92
CA PRO A 122 14.12 6.09 -2.02
C PRO A 122 12.63 5.77 -2.07
N TYR A 123 12.15 5.21 -3.18
CA TYR A 123 10.78 4.71 -3.37
C TYR A 123 10.77 3.19 -3.20
N VAL A 124 9.77 2.67 -2.50
CA VAL A 124 9.67 1.26 -2.15
C VAL A 124 8.35 0.59 -2.53
N CYS A 125 7.36 1.32 -3.01
CA CYS A 125 6.01 0.81 -3.31
C CYS A 125 5.32 0.23 -2.07
N ALA A 126 5.28 -1.08 -1.94
CA ALA A 126 4.92 -1.88 -0.76
C ALA A 126 3.51 -1.64 -0.23
N GLU A 127 2.58 -1.12 -1.03
CA GLU A 127 1.22 -0.71 -0.59
C GLU A 127 1.29 0.15 0.68
N TRP A 128 2.35 0.94 0.75
CA TRP A 128 2.65 1.85 1.84
C TRP A 128 2.43 3.29 1.41
N GLU A 129 2.00 4.14 2.31
CA GLU A 129 1.74 5.57 2.09
C GLU A 129 2.77 6.20 1.13
N MET A 130 2.30 6.70 -0.01
CA MET A 130 3.11 7.35 -1.05
C MET A 130 4.34 6.53 -1.54
N GLY A 131 4.27 5.18 -1.44
CA GLY A 131 5.39 4.30 -1.79
C GLY A 131 6.65 4.52 -0.96
N GLY A 132 6.50 4.99 0.28
CA GLY A 132 7.57 5.30 1.21
C GLY A 132 8.12 6.72 1.10
N LEU A 133 7.72 7.51 0.11
CA LEU A 133 8.15 8.91 -0.03
C LEU A 133 7.43 9.80 1.00
N PRO A 134 8.12 10.79 1.61
CA PRO A 134 7.49 11.69 2.55
C PRO A 134 6.50 12.66 1.90
N TRP A 135 5.34 12.82 2.51
CA TRP A 135 4.29 13.73 2.06
C TRP A 135 4.76 15.19 1.95
N TRP A 136 5.66 15.64 2.83
CA TRP A 136 6.15 17.02 2.86
C TRP A 136 6.95 17.40 1.60
N LEU A 137 7.40 16.44 0.80
CA LEU A 137 7.96 16.69 -0.54
C LEU A 137 6.95 17.41 -1.45
N LEU A 138 5.65 17.13 -1.28
CA LEU A 138 4.57 17.72 -2.09
C LEU A 138 4.28 19.18 -1.74
N LYS A 139 4.84 19.72 -0.65
CA LYS A 139 4.79 21.17 -0.36
C LYS A 139 5.46 21.98 -1.46
N LYS A 140 6.45 21.42 -2.14
CA LYS A 140 7.06 21.97 -3.34
C LYS A 140 6.26 21.54 -4.57
N LYS A 141 5.35 22.40 -5.02
CA LYS A 141 4.34 22.09 -6.07
C LYS A 141 4.94 21.66 -7.41
N ASP A 142 6.11 22.19 -7.77
CA ASP A 142 6.85 21.90 -9.01
C ASP A 142 7.79 20.70 -8.88
N ILE A 143 7.82 20.00 -7.74
CA ILE A 143 8.67 18.82 -7.54
C ILE A 143 8.36 17.74 -8.58
N ARG A 144 9.41 17.12 -9.08
CA ARG A 144 9.35 15.91 -9.93
C ARG A 144 9.90 14.74 -9.13
N LEU A 145 8.98 13.87 -8.71
CA LEU A 145 9.34 12.68 -7.92
C LEU A 145 9.96 11.61 -8.82
N ARG A 146 10.95 10.89 -8.29
CA ARG A 146 11.66 9.82 -9.01
C ARG A 146 12.22 10.28 -10.36
N GLU A 147 12.72 11.50 -10.39
CA GLU A 147 13.40 12.13 -11.53
C GLU A 147 14.58 12.95 -11.01
N GLN A 148 15.41 13.46 -11.93
CA GLN A 148 16.53 14.36 -11.60
C GLN A 148 16.02 15.77 -11.24
N ASP A 149 15.15 15.88 -10.26
CA ASP A 149 14.76 17.15 -9.67
C ASP A 149 15.81 17.55 -8.62
N PRO A 150 16.35 18.75 -8.65
CA PRO A 150 17.44 19.14 -7.72
C PRO A 150 17.05 19.03 -6.25
N TYR A 151 15.81 19.42 -5.91
CA TYR A 151 15.35 19.33 -4.52
C TYR A 151 15.09 17.88 -4.10
N PHE A 152 14.41 17.10 -4.94
CA PHE A 152 14.17 15.69 -4.68
C PHE A 152 15.50 14.93 -4.48
N MET A 153 16.45 15.09 -5.40
CA MET A 153 17.75 14.43 -5.32
C MET A 153 18.56 14.84 -4.08
N GLN A 154 18.50 16.12 -3.70
CA GLN A 154 19.14 16.60 -2.47
C GLN A 154 18.55 15.91 -1.23
N ARG A 155 17.21 15.81 -1.15
CA ARG A 155 16.54 15.17 -0.01
C ARG A 155 16.81 13.66 0.03
N VAL A 156 16.85 13.01 -1.13
CA VAL A 156 17.25 11.59 -1.23
C VAL A 156 18.67 11.38 -0.71
N GLU A 157 19.63 12.23 -1.10
CA GLU A 157 21.01 12.11 -0.64
C GLU A 157 21.11 12.26 0.88
N ILE A 158 20.37 13.20 1.46
CA ILE A 158 20.33 13.40 2.93
C ILE A 158 19.77 12.15 3.61
N PHE A 159 18.65 11.63 3.13
CA PHE A 159 18.03 10.43 3.68
C PHE A 159 18.94 9.20 3.58
N GLU A 160 19.50 8.94 2.41
CA GLU A 160 20.37 7.78 2.20
C GLU A 160 21.64 7.83 3.06
N LYS A 161 22.16 9.02 3.33
CA LYS A 161 23.27 9.21 4.30
C LYS A 161 22.86 8.82 5.72
N GLU A 162 21.66 9.18 6.15
CA GLU A 162 21.14 8.76 7.47
C GLU A 162 20.94 7.25 7.54
N VAL A 163 20.41 6.63 6.47
CA VAL A 163 20.33 5.16 6.35
C VAL A 163 21.72 4.53 6.41
N GLY A 164 22.68 5.08 5.68
CA GLY A 164 24.07 4.62 5.69
C GLY A 164 24.70 4.65 7.07
N LYS A 165 24.46 5.70 7.87
CA LYS A 165 24.93 5.75 9.26
C LYS A 165 24.42 4.57 10.10
N GLN A 166 23.18 4.13 9.86
CA GLN A 166 22.57 3.03 10.58
C GLN A 166 23.03 1.65 10.07
N LEU A 167 23.15 1.48 8.76
CA LEU A 167 23.24 0.16 8.14
C LEU A 167 24.59 -0.16 7.49
N ALA A 168 25.39 0.82 7.05
CA ALA A 168 26.70 0.56 6.47
C ALA A 168 27.64 -0.22 7.41
N PRO A 169 27.64 0.03 8.74
CA PRO A 169 28.42 -0.78 9.68
C PRO A 169 27.99 -2.25 9.75
N LEU A 170 26.79 -2.58 9.24
CA LEU A 170 26.21 -3.92 9.27
C LEU A 170 26.33 -4.67 7.94
N THR A 171 27.07 -4.15 6.97
CA THR A 171 27.38 -4.87 5.74
C THR A 171 28.28 -6.10 6.03
N ILE A 172 28.22 -7.08 5.16
CA ILE A 172 28.98 -8.33 5.36
C ILE A 172 30.49 -8.08 5.42
N GLN A 173 31.01 -7.11 4.67
CA GLN A 173 32.41 -6.72 4.70
C GLN A 173 32.86 -6.19 6.08
N ASN A 174 31.93 -5.63 6.82
CA ASN A 174 32.14 -5.13 8.19
C ASN A 174 31.76 -6.16 9.28
N GLY A 175 31.47 -7.42 8.89
CA GLY A 175 31.07 -8.49 9.81
C GLY A 175 29.58 -8.52 10.15
N GLY A 176 28.77 -7.70 9.50
CA GLY A 176 27.31 -7.69 9.63
C GLY A 176 26.59 -8.67 8.73
N PRO A 177 25.26 -8.73 8.78
CA PRO A 177 24.46 -9.69 8.02
C PRO A 177 24.10 -9.22 6.60
N ILE A 178 24.29 -7.94 6.26
CA ILE A 178 23.81 -7.35 5.01
C ILE A 178 24.67 -7.81 3.83
N ILE A 179 24.08 -8.57 2.93
CA ILE A 179 24.76 -9.16 1.76
C ILE A 179 24.47 -8.41 0.45
N MET A 180 23.30 -7.81 0.31
CA MET A 180 22.87 -7.07 -0.88
C MET A 180 22.11 -5.81 -0.49
N VAL A 181 22.24 -4.76 -1.33
CA VAL A 181 21.49 -3.51 -1.19
C VAL A 181 20.88 -3.15 -2.55
N GLN A 182 19.58 -2.85 -2.57
CA GLN A 182 18.86 -2.49 -3.78
C GLN A 182 19.03 -1.00 -4.12
N VAL A 183 19.04 -0.70 -5.40
CA VAL A 183 19.03 0.64 -5.97
C VAL A 183 17.68 0.88 -6.62
N GLU A 184 16.93 1.87 -6.12
CA GLU A 184 15.56 2.19 -6.55
C GLU A 184 14.60 0.99 -6.38
N ASN A 185 13.42 1.01 -6.99
CA ASN A 185 12.49 -0.13 -7.00
C ASN A 185 11.60 -0.09 -8.24
N GLU A 186 11.68 -1.14 -9.06
CA GLU A 186 10.83 -1.33 -10.26
C GLU A 186 10.71 -0.07 -11.13
N TYR A 187 11.82 0.63 -11.34
CA TYR A 187 11.80 1.92 -12.02
C TYR A 187 11.31 1.84 -13.45
N GLY A 188 11.44 0.69 -14.11
CA GLY A 188 10.95 0.46 -15.46
C GLY A 188 9.43 0.55 -15.60
N SER A 189 8.68 0.36 -14.51
CA SER A 189 7.23 0.58 -14.47
C SER A 189 6.86 2.06 -14.28
N TYR A 190 7.81 2.89 -13.86
CA TYR A 190 7.61 4.32 -13.64
C TYR A 190 8.16 5.20 -14.76
N GLY A 191 9.38 4.93 -15.25
CA GLY A 191 10.04 5.78 -16.20
C GLY A 191 11.20 5.12 -16.96
N LYS A 192 11.86 5.92 -17.79
CA LYS A 192 13.00 5.50 -18.61
C LYS A 192 14.19 6.45 -18.44
N ASP A 193 14.40 6.99 -17.25
CA ASP A 193 15.50 7.91 -16.92
C ASP A 193 16.68 7.13 -16.32
N LYS A 194 17.46 6.47 -17.16
CA LYS A 194 18.65 5.72 -16.72
C LYS A 194 19.68 6.61 -15.99
N PRO A 195 19.94 7.89 -16.36
CA PRO A 195 20.73 8.83 -15.58
C PRO A 195 20.24 9.04 -14.15
N TYR A 196 18.91 9.10 -13.94
CA TYR A 196 18.36 9.19 -12.59
C TYR A 196 18.70 7.94 -11.76
N VAL A 197 18.50 6.75 -12.29
CA VAL A 197 18.82 5.49 -11.60
C VAL A 197 20.32 5.40 -11.30
N SER A 198 21.18 5.85 -12.23
CA SER A 198 22.62 5.98 -12.03
C SER A 198 22.96 6.91 -10.86
N ALA A 199 22.27 8.05 -10.76
CA ALA A 199 22.48 9.00 -9.66
C ALA A 199 22.05 8.39 -8.30
N ILE A 200 20.96 7.64 -8.26
CA ILE A 200 20.54 6.91 -7.03
C ILE A 200 21.60 5.88 -6.62
N ARG A 201 22.11 5.07 -7.57
CA ARG A 201 23.21 4.14 -7.31
C ARG A 201 24.41 4.85 -6.68
N ASP A 202 24.81 5.99 -7.23
CA ASP A 202 25.97 6.74 -6.75
C ASP A 202 25.74 7.32 -5.34
N ILE A 203 24.53 7.77 -5.05
CA ILE A 203 24.12 8.19 -3.71
C ILE A 203 24.20 7.02 -2.72
N VAL A 204 23.66 5.86 -3.07
CA VAL A 204 23.71 4.64 -2.24
C VAL A 204 25.17 4.27 -1.94
N ARG A 205 26.04 4.27 -2.95
CA ARG A 205 27.48 4.01 -2.75
C ARG A 205 28.13 5.01 -1.80
N LYS A 206 27.91 6.31 -2.03
CA LYS A 206 28.44 7.40 -1.18
C LYS A 206 27.93 7.35 0.26
N SER A 207 26.80 6.71 0.48
CA SER A 207 26.20 6.55 1.81
C SER A 207 26.82 5.41 2.64
N GLY A 208 27.84 4.73 2.11
CA GLY A 208 28.61 3.70 2.81
C GLY A 208 28.36 2.28 2.28
N PHE A 209 27.64 2.13 1.17
CA PHE A 209 27.36 0.85 0.53
C PHE A 209 28.21 0.59 -0.72
N ASP A 210 29.43 1.16 -0.76
CA ASP A 210 30.34 1.06 -1.90
C ASP A 210 30.96 -0.34 -2.07
N LYS A 211 31.02 -1.15 -1.01
CA LYS A 211 31.67 -2.47 -1.00
C LYS A 211 30.67 -3.64 -0.99
N VAL A 212 29.41 -3.39 -0.67
CA VAL A 212 28.36 -4.43 -0.68
C VAL A 212 27.82 -4.63 -2.09
N SER A 213 27.33 -5.82 -2.40
CA SER A 213 26.71 -6.09 -3.69
C SER A 213 25.44 -5.26 -3.88
N LEU A 214 25.40 -4.46 -4.95
CA LEU A 214 24.21 -3.69 -5.33
C LEU A 214 23.43 -4.42 -6.41
N PHE A 215 22.11 -4.28 -6.39
CA PHE A 215 21.21 -4.86 -7.38
C PHE A 215 20.05 -3.95 -7.73
N GLN A 216 19.45 -4.21 -8.89
CA GLN A 216 18.20 -3.61 -9.35
C GLN A 216 17.17 -4.69 -9.56
N CYS A 217 15.92 -4.44 -9.21
CA CYS A 217 14.79 -5.28 -9.57
C CYS A 217 13.88 -4.57 -10.58
N ASP A 218 13.28 -5.37 -11.44
CA ASP A 218 12.22 -4.91 -12.34
C ASP A 218 11.44 -6.12 -12.88
N TRP A 219 10.40 -5.86 -13.64
CA TRP A 219 9.73 -6.92 -14.39
C TRP A 219 10.57 -7.34 -15.59
N SER A 220 10.41 -8.58 -16.01
CA SER A 220 11.13 -9.17 -17.16
C SER A 220 10.93 -8.37 -18.46
N SER A 221 9.81 -7.65 -18.60
CA SER A 221 9.53 -6.76 -19.73
C SER A 221 10.23 -5.40 -19.66
N ASN A 222 10.66 -4.95 -18.48
CA ASN A 222 11.08 -3.57 -18.23
C ASN A 222 12.55 -3.41 -17.84
N PHE A 223 13.21 -4.45 -17.35
CA PHE A 223 14.54 -4.35 -16.71
C PHE A 223 15.63 -3.75 -17.61
N LEU A 224 15.54 -3.94 -18.93
CA LEU A 224 16.52 -3.38 -19.86
C LEU A 224 16.39 -1.85 -20.04
N ASN A 225 15.24 -1.27 -19.72
CA ASN A 225 15.03 0.17 -19.92
C ASN A 225 15.97 1.00 -19.06
N ASN A 226 16.30 0.54 -17.86
CA ASN A 226 17.06 1.29 -16.86
C ASN A 226 18.19 0.46 -16.23
N GLY A 227 18.46 -0.75 -16.74
CA GLY A 227 19.47 -1.65 -16.19
C GLY A 227 20.87 -1.03 -16.26
N LEU A 228 21.55 -0.94 -15.12
CA LEU A 228 22.93 -0.50 -15.02
C LEU A 228 23.87 -1.70 -15.13
N ASP A 229 24.91 -1.59 -15.96
CA ASP A 229 25.77 -2.73 -16.32
C ASP A 229 26.61 -3.26 -15.15
N ASP A 230 26.87 -2.41 -14.18
CA ASP A 230 27.66 -2.69 -12.99
C ASP A 230 26.84 -3.22 -11.80
N LEU A 231 25.52 -3.40 -11.97
CA LEU A 231 24.64 -3.96 -10.96
C LEU A 231 24.16 -5.37 -11.32
N THR A 232 23.79 -6.14 -10.31
CA THR A 232 23.04 -7.38 -10.50
C THR A 232 21.60 -7.06 -10.86
N TRP A 233 21.05 -7.77 -11.88
CA TRP A 233 19.64 -7.59 -12.27
C TRP A 233 18.81 -8.76 -11.75
N THR A 234 17.70 -8.44 -11.09
CA THR A 234 16.75 -9.41 -10.56
C THR A 234 15.37 -9.16 -11.15
N MET A 235 14.54 -10.21 -11.22
CA MET A 235 13.21 -10.14 -11.79
C MET A 235 12.17 -10.25 -10.69
N ASN A 236 11.05 -9.52 -10.83
CA ASN A 236 9.89 -9.62 -9.95
C ASN A 236 8.74 -10.26 -10.72
N PHE A 237 8.14 -11.30 -10.16
CA PHE A 237 6.96 -11.98 -10.71
C PHE A 237 6.22 -12.79 -9.64
N GLY A 238 4.95 -13.11 -9.91
CA GLY A 238 4.11 -13.86 -8.97
C GLY A 238 4.00 -15.34 -9.24
N THR A 239 3.23 -16.00 -8.41
CA THR A 239 2.85 -17.40 -8.55
C THR A 239 2.15 -17.65 -9.88
N GLY A 240 2.40 -18.80 -10.50
CA GLY A 240 1.85 -19.16 -11.81
C GLY A 240 2.64 -18.63 -13.00
N ALA A 241 3.66 -17.78 -12.80
CA ALA A 241 4.52 -17.30 -13.88
C ALA A 241 5.38 -18.43 -14.46
N ASN A 242 5.61 -18.38 -15.77
CA ASN A 242 6.59 -19.26 -16.43
C ASN A 242 8.00 -18.76 -16.11
N ILE A 243 8.70 -19.45 -15.22
CA ILE A 243 10.00 -19.04 -14.68
C ILE A 243 11.07 -18.94 -15.76
N ASP A 244 11.13 -19.88 -16.69
CA ASP A 244 12.10 -19.84 -17.78
C ASP A 244 11.87 -18.64 -18.69
N GLN A 245 10.63 -18.28 -18.95
CA GLN A 245 10.27 -17.09 -19.73
C GLN A 245 10.66 -15.81 -19.01
N GLN A 246 10.47 -15.73 -17.67
CA GLN A 246 10.86 -14.56 -16.89
C GLN A 246 12.38 -14.28 -16.96
N PHE A 247 13.21 -15.32 -17.02
CA PHE A 247 14.66 -15.17 -17.08
C PHE A 247 15.23 -15.29 -18.49
N LYS A 248 14.42 -15.54 -19.52
CA LYS A 248 14.91 -15.75 -20.90
C LYS A 248 15.78 -14.60 -21.39
N ARG A 249 15.25 -13.37 -21.31
CA ARG A 249 15.96 -12.19 -21.81
C ARG A 249 17.21 -11.87 -20.99
N LEU A 250 17.18 -12.09 -19.68
CA LEU A 250 18.37 -11.97 -18.84
C LEU A 250 19.47 -12.96 -19.31
N GLY A 251 19.11 -14.22 -19.57
CA GLY A 251 20.04 -15.23 -20.05
C GLY A 251 20.65 -14.92 -21.42
N GLU A 252 19.89 -14.23 -22.32
CA GLU A 252 20.39 -13.79 -23.62
C GLU A 252 21.43 -12.67 -23.49
N VAL A 253 21.17 -11.67 -22.62
CA VAL A 253 22.03 -10.48 -22.48
C VAL A 253 23.16 -10.65 -21.46
N ARG A 254 22.97 -11.53 -20.46
CA ARG A 254 23.94 -11.87 -19.40
C ARG A 254 23.94 -13.35 -19.12
N PRO A 255 24.50 -14.20 -19.99
CA PRO A 255 24.39 -15.66 -19.89
C PRO A 255 25.02 -16.26 -18.62
N ASN A 256 25.95 -15.54 -17.99
CA ASN A 256 26.65 -15.98 -16.78
C ASN A 256 26.11 -15.30 -15.51
N ALA A 257 25.05 -14.48 -15.60
CA ALA A 257 24.48 -13.82 -14.43
C ALA A 257 23.76 -14.84 -13.51
N PRO A 258 23.84 -14.68 -12.19
CA PRO A 258 22.98 -15.41 -11.28
C PRO A 258 21.53 -15.00 -11.51
N LYS A 259 20.61 -15.95 -11.42
CA LYS A 259 19.18 -15.70 -11.51
C LYS A 259 18.60 -15.54 -10.11
N MET A 260 17.79 -14.49 -9.93
CA MET A 260 17.06 -14.24 -8.69
C MET A 260 15.72 -13.59 -8.97
N CYS A 261 14.66 -14.13 -8.36
CA CYS A 261 13.38 -13.48 -8.23
C CYS A 261 13.40 -12.68 -6.91
N SER A 262 13.53 -11.37 -6.99
CA SER A 262 13.65 -10.52 -5.79
C SER A 262 12.32 -10.19 -5.13
N GLU A 263 11.20 -10.39 -5.83
CA GLU A 263 9.85 -10.46 -5.28
C GLU A 263 9.09 -11.59 -5.97
N PHE A 264 8.90 -12.69 -5.26
CA PHE A 264 8.01 -13.76 -5.67
C PHE A 264 6.71 -13.63 -4.87
N TRP A 265 5.65 -13.14 -5.51
CA TRP A 265 4.41 -12.76 -4.82
C TRP A 265 3.60 -13.98 -4.42
N SER A 266 3.58 -14.27 -3.12
CA SER A 266 2.91 -15.44 -2.51
C SER A 266 1.39 -15.32 -2.43
N GLY A 267 0.88 -14.12 -2.42
CA GLY A 267 -0.52 -13.72 -2.32
C GLY A 267 -0.73 -12.36 -2.97
N TRP A 268 -1.65 -11.58 -2.41
CA TRP A 268 -1.89 -10.20 -2.82
C TRP A 268 -2.45 -9.37 -1.67
N PHE A 269 -2.46 -8.05 -1.84
CA PHE A 269 -3.00 -7.10 -0.87
C PHE A 269 -4.49 -6.82 -1.10
N ASP A 270 -5.18 -6.45 -0.03
CA ASP A 270 -6.58 -6.08 -0.05
C ASP A 270 -6.78 -4.57 -0.18
N LYS A 271 -7.89 -4.19 -0.80
CA LYS A 271 -8.31 -2.82 -1.01
C LYS A 271 -9.70 -2.59 -0.43
N TRP A 272 -9.94 -1.40 0.13
CA TRP A 272 -11.26 -1.03 0.61
C TRP A 272 -12.29 -1.08 -0.52
N GLY A 273 -13.40 -1.78 -0.25
CA GLY A 273 -14.48 -1.97 -1.22
C GLY A 273 -14.27 -3.09 -2.23
N ALA A 274 -13.12 -3.79 -2.21
CA ALA A 274 -12.84 -4.94 -3.05
C ALA A 274 -12.91 -6.26 -2.26
N ARG A 275 -12.96 -7.38 -2.96
CA ARG A 275 -12.94 -8.70 -2.32
C ARG A 275 -11.57 -9.00 -1.72
N HIS A 276 -11.58 -9.81 -0.67
CA HIS A 276 -10.37 -10.35 -0.08
C HIS A 276 -9.59 -11.22 -1.08
N GLU A 277 -8.30 -10.96 -1.19
CA GLU A 277 -7.39 -11.65 -2.10
C GLU A 277 -6.83 -12.93 -1.44
N THR A 278 -6.98 -14.04 -2.14
CA THR A 278 -6.37 -15.32 -1.74
C THR A 278 -5.78 -16.02 -2.95
N ARG A 279 -4.71 -16.78 -2.76
CA ARG A 279 -4.06 -17.56 -3.82
C ARG A 279 -3.76 -18.98 -3.33
N PRO A 280 -3.84 -19.98 -4.23
CA PRO A 280 -3.56 -21.37 -3.84
C PRO A 280 -2.12 -21.57 -3.35
N ALA A 281 -1.94 -22.30 -2.26
CA ALA A 281 -0.62 -22.69 -1.75
C ALA A 281 0.20 -23.45 -2.79
N LYS A 282 -0.46 -24.28 -3.59
CA LYS A 282 0.15 -25.12 -4.64
C LYS A 282 1.00 -24.29 -5.60
N ASP A 283 0.46 -23.18 -6.12
CA ASP A 283 1.14 -22.36 -7.13
C ASP A 283 2.42 -21.72 -6.57
N MET A 284 2.38 -21.30 -5.30
CA MET A 284 3.55 -20.79 -4.59
C MET A 284 4.62 -21.88 -4.40
N VAL A 285 4.22 -23.04 -3.91
CA VAL A 285 5.13 -24.16 -3.60
C VAL A 285 5.78 -24.70 -4.89
N GLU A 286 5.00 -24.88 -5.96
CA GLU A 286 5.50 -25.37 -7.26
C GLU A 286 6.50 -24.38 -7.87
N GLY A 287 6.19 -23.09 -7.86
CA GLY A 287 7.10 -22.05 -8.37
C GLY A 287 8.42 -21.99 -7.60
N MET A 288 8.37 -22.07 -6.27
CA MET A 288 9.58 -22.08 -5.44
C MET A 288 10.38 -23.37 -5.60
N ASP A 289 9.74 -24.53 -5.70
CA ASP A 289 10.40 -25.82 -5.97
C ASP A 289 11.10 -25.80 -7.34
N GLU A 290 10.45 -25.26 -8.36
CA GLU A 290 11.05 -25.08 -9.68
C GLU A 290 12.27 -24.15 -9.63
N MET A 291 12.18 -22.99 -8.98
CA MET A 291 13.32 -22.07 -8.84
C MET A 291 14.49 -22.74 -8.12
N LEU A 292 14.26 -23.39 -6.99
CA LEU A 292 15.32 -24.02 -6.20
C LEU A 292 15.95 -25.21 -6.93
N SER A 293 15.17 -26.00 -7.66
CA SER A 293 15.68 -27.11 -8.47
C SER A 293 16.64 -26.66 -9.59
N LYS A 294 16.48 -25.41 -10.04
CA LYS A 294 17.33 -24.77 -11.05
C LYS A 294 18.44 -23.88 -10.43
N GLY A 295 18.58 -23.86 -9.11
CA GLY A 295 19.56 -23.03 -8.41
C GLY A 295 19.25 -21.53 -8.46
N ILE A 296 17.99 -21.15 -8.70
CA ILE A 296 17.54 -19.77 -8.77
C ILE A 296 17.25 -19.27 -7.35
N SER A 297 17.83 -18.13 -6.99
CA SER A 297 17.58 -17.43 -5.73
C SER A 297 16.23 -16.72 -5.75
N PHE A 298 15.63 -16.52 -4.58
CA PHE A 298 14.36 -15.81 -4.46
C PHE A 298 14.23 -14.99 -3.16
N SER A 299 13.33 -14.04 -3.16
CA SER A 299 12.73 -13.45 -1.97
C SER A 299 11.22 -13.66 -2.03
N LEU A 300 10.65 -14.36 -1.03
CA LEU A 300 9.22 -14.63 -0.95
C LEU A 300 8.49 -13.39 -0.44
N TYR A 301 7.81 -12.71 -1.31
CA TYR A 301 7.05 -11.49 -1.04
C TYR A 301 5.53 -11.78 -0.97
N MET A 302 4.84 -11.69 0.13
CA MET A 302 5.34 -11.57 1.48
C MET A 302 5.48 -12.95 2.10
N THR A 303 6.50 -13.17 2.88
CA THR A 303 6.55 -14.33 3.79
C THR A 303 5.68 -14.08 5.02
N HIS A 304 5.65 -12.83 5.49
CA HIS A 304 4.77 -12.29 6.50
C HIS A 304 4.51 -10.83 6.17
N GLY A 305 3.25 -10.48 5.94
CA GLY A 305 2.87 -9.12 5.58
C GLY A 305 2.79 -8.17 6.77
N GLY A 306 2.17 -8.59 7.85
CA GLY A 306 1.95 -7.78 9.04
C GLY A 306 0.81 -6.79 8.89
N THR A 307 0.92 -5.63 9.52
CA THR A 307 -0.14 -4.61 9.62
C THR A 307 0.40 -3.23 9.27
N SER A 308 -0.29 -2.51 8.38
CA SER A 308 -0.01 -1.08 8.10
C SER A 308 -0.69 -0.22 9.16
N PHE A 309 -0.13 -0.20 10.38
CA PHE A 309 -0.67 0.54 11.52
C PHE A 309 -0.86 2.03 11.23
N GLY A 310 -1.82 2.65 11.93
CA GLY A 310 -2.09 4.08 11.81
C GLY A 310 -2.55 4.47 10.39
N HIS A 311 -1.86 5.42 9.78
CA HIS A 311 -2.16 5.94 8.45
C HIS A 311 -1.23 5.41 7.35
N TRP A 312 -0.45 4.36 7.62
CA TRP A 312 0.62 3.92 6.71
C TRP A 312 0.17 3.07 5.52
N ALA A 313 -1.06 2.54 5.50
CA ALA A 313 -1.60 1.93 4.29
C ALA A 313 -1.71 2.96 3.16
N GLY A 314 -1.20 2.64 1.99
CA GLY A 314 -1.22 3.47 0.80
C GLY A 314 -2.48 3.32 -0.03
N ALA A 315 -2.35 3.57 -1.33
CA ALA A 315 -3.37 3.30 -2.32
C ALA A 315 -2.72 2.85 -3.63
N ASN A 316 -3.38 1.95 -4.35
CA ASN A 316 -2.91 1.53 -5.66
C ASN A 316 -3.55 2.38 -6.79
N SER A 317 -3.04 2.21 -8.00
CA SER A 317 -3.52 2.83 -9.23
C SER A 317 -3.60 1.77 -10.35
N PRO A 318 -4.30 2.02 -11.47
CA PRO A 318 -4.92 3.26 -11.91
C PRO A 318 -6.18 3.62 -11.11
N GLY A 319 -6.60 4.89 -11.20
CA GLY A 319 -7.65 5.43 -10.35
C GLY A 319 -7.18 5.55 -8.91
N PHE A 320 -8.10 5.43 -7.96
CA PHE A 320 -7.80 5.46 -6.53
C PHE A 320 -8.29 4.19 -5.86
N GLN A 321 -7.37 3.35 -5.42
CA GLN A 321 -7.65 2.03 -4.84
C GLN A 321 -6.95 1.93 -3.47
N PRO A 322 -7.56 2.49 -2.41
CA PRO A 322 -6.91 2.56 -1.09
C PRO A 322 -6.79 1.17 -0.45
N ASP A 323 -5.61 0.89 0.05
CA ASP A 323 -5.28 -0.37 0.69
C ASP A 323 -5.88 -0.45 2.10
N VAL A 324 -6.26 -1.64 2.54
CA VAL A 324 -6.75 -1.87 3.90
C VAL A 324 -5.60 -1.81 4.91
N THR A 325 -5.95 -1.75 6.19
CA THR A 325 -4.95 -1.70 7.27
C THR A 325 -4.18 -3.02 7.41
N SER A 326 -4.85 -4.15 7.28
CA SER A 326 -4.17 -5.45 7.28
C SER A 326 -3.31 -5.61 6.02
N TYR A 327 -2.07 -6.00 6.19
CA TYR A 327 -1.22 -6.44 5.11
C TYR A 327 -1.01 -7.96 5.17
N ASP A 328 -2.08 -8.69 5.47
CA ASP A 328 -2.05 -10.16 5.59
C ASP A 328 -1.46 -10.83 4.36
N TYR A 329 -1.77 -10.31 3.18
CA TYR A 329 -1.21 -10.71 1.88
C TYR A 329 -1.51 -12.18 1.50
N ASP A 330 -2.35 -12.85 2.26
CA ASP A 330 -2.52 -14.32 2.19
C ASP A 330 -1.17 -15.06 2.31
N ALA A 331 -0.28 -14.51 3.14
CA ALA A 331 1.10 -14.97 3.30
C ALA A 331 1.19 -16.30 4.10
N PRO A 332 2.30 -17.05 3.97
CA PRO A 332 2.52 -18.27 4.76
C PRO A 332 2.46 -18.06 6.28
N ILE A 333 2.95 -16.91 6.75
CA ILE A 333 2.83 -16.46 8.15
C ILE A 333 1.76 -15.38 8.16
N ASN A 334 0.66 -15.62 8.86
CA ASN A 334 -0.47 -14.68 8.90
C ASN A 334 -0.16 -13.38 9.64
N GLU A 335 -1.07 -12.42 9.61
CA GLU A 335 -0.89 -11.07 10.16
C GLU A 335 -0.39 -11.06 11.61
N TRP A 336 -0.85 -12.00 12.46
CA TRP A 336 -0.46 -12.08 13.86
C TRP A 336 0.63 -13.13 14.15
N GLY A 337 1.27 -13.65 13.10
CA GLY A 337 2.51 -14.42 13.19
C GLY A 337 2.37 -15.91 13.30
N LEU A 338 1.18 -16.48 13.10
CA LEU A 338 0.98 -17.92 13.12
C LEU A 338 1.20 -18.55 11.73
N ALA A 339 1.62 -19.81 11.75
CA ALA A 339 1.75 -20.61 10.53
C ALA A 339 0.37 -20.95 9.95
N THR A 340 0.20 -20.71 8.65
CA THR A 340 -0.99 -21.11 7.88
C THR A 340 -0.79 -22.49 7.25
N SER A 341 -1.79 -22.99 6.52
CA SER A 341 -1.62 -24.18 5.67
C SER A 341 -0.51 -23.98 4.63
N LYS A 342 -0.41 -22.79 4.03
CA LYS A 342 0.67 -22.42 3.11
C LYS A 342 2.05 -22.57 3.75
N PHE A 343 2.20 -22.22 5.03
CA PHE A 343 3.45 -22.38 5.76
C PHE A 343 3.89 -23.83 5.79
N TYR A 344 3.00 -24.73 6.18
CA TYR A 344 3.35 -26.15 6.31
C TYR A 344 3.61 -26.83 4.97
N GLU A 345 2.86 -26.50 3.94
CA GLU A 345 3.11 -26.97 2.58
C GLU A 345 4.47 -26.49 2.06
N LEU A 346 4.78 -25.20 2.27
CA LEU A 346 6.06 -24.62 1.91
C LEU A 346 7.21 -25.24 2.70
N GLN A 347 7.07 -25.41 4.02
CA GLN A 347 8.07 -26.02 4.89
C GLN A 347 8.44 -27.44 4.41
N LYS A 348 7.43 -28.23 4.05
CA LYS A 348 7.65 -29.59 3.52
C LYS A 348 8.48 -29.57 2.24
N MET A 349 8.22 -28.66 1.33
CA MET A 349 9.01 -28.50 0.09
C MET A 349 10.41 -28.00 0.40
N MET A 350 10.56 -26.96 1.23
CA MET A 350 11.85 -26.35 1.58
C MET A 350 12.80 -27.33 2.28
N ALA A 351 12.27 -28.32 3.00
CA ALA A 351 13.06 -29.36 3.64
C ALA A 351 13.94 -30.15 2.66
N LYS A 352 13.56 -30.27 1.38
CA LYS A 352 14.34 -30.88 0.32
C LYS A 352 15.67 -30.15 0.05
N TYR A 353 15.71 -28.84 0.32
CA TYR A 353 16.82 -27.93 0.01
C TYR A 353 17.58 -27.45 1.25
N ASN A 354 17.54 -28.22 2.35
CA ASN A 354 18.20 -27.90 3.62
C ASN A 354 19.48 -28.74 3.87
N ASP A 355 20.19 -29.09 2.82
CA ASP A 355 21.47 -29.84 2.88
C ASP A 355 21.40 -31.11 3.74
N GLY A 356 20.26 -31.81 3.68
CA GLY A 356 20.01 -33.02 4.46
C GLY A 356 19.78 -32.79 5.96
N LYS A 357 19.77 -31.56 6.41
CA LYS A 357 19.51 -31.19 7.82
C LYS A 357 18.02 -31.02 8.06
N LYS A 358 17.58 -31.35 9.30
CA LYS A 358 16.20 -31.07 9.72
C LYS A 358 16.00 -29.57 9.88
N LEU A 359 14.85 -29.07 9.40
CA LEU A 359 14.45 -27.68 9.65
C LEU A 359 14.17 -27.46 11.15
N PRO A 360 14.39 -26.23 11.67
CA PRO A 360 14.02 -25.88 13.03
C PRO A 360 12.52 -26.08 13.29
N ALA A 361 12.18 -26.34 14.54
CA ALA A 361 10.78 -26.42 14.94
C ALA A 361 10.08 -25.06 14.75
N VAL A 362 8.80 -25.10 14.40
CA VAL A 362 7.97 -23.88 14.29
C VAL A 362 7.87 -23.25 15.68
N PRO A 363 8.23 -21.96 15.83
CA PRO A 363 8.12 -21.25 17.10
C PRO A 363 6.69 -21.23 17.63
N LYS A 364 6.54 -21.29 18.92
CA LYS A 364 5.25 -21.01 19.58
C LYS A 364 4.87 -19.55 19.41
N ALA A 365 3.57 -19.27 19.37
CA ALA A 365 3.07 -17.90 19.36
C ALA A 365 3.64 -17.11 20.56
N PRO A 366 4.05 -15.85 20.37
CA PRO A 366 4.61 -15.04 21.46
C PRO A 366 3.57 -14.68 22.53
N MET A 367 2.31 -14.65 22.14
CA MET A 367 1.16 -14.36 22.98
C MET A 367 0.03 -15.36 22.71
N GLN A 368 -0.80 -15.62 23.75
CA GLN A 368 -2.09 -16.30 23.56
C GLN A 368 -3.05 -15.41 22.80
N ILE A 369 -4.07 -16.00 22.17
CA ILE A 369 -5.20 -15.27 21.62
C ILE A 369 -6.27 -15.12 22.70
N ILE A 370 -6.86 -13.92 22.81
CA ILE A 370 -7.92 -13.62 23.79
C ILE A 370 -9.17 -13.06 23.10
N LYS A 371 -10.31 -13.19 23.80
CA LYS A 371 -11.57 -12.49 23.48
C LYS A 371 -11.82 -11.40 24.52
N VAL A 372 -12.45 -10.32 24.09
CA VAL A 372 -12.92 -9.26 24.96
C VAL A 372 -14.43 -9.14 24.75
N PRO A 373 -15.25 -9.30 25.80
CA PRO A 373 -16.69 -9.09 25.70
C PRO A 373 -17.05 -7.69 25.24
N GLU A 374 -18.28 -7.51 24.79
CA GLU A 374 -18.80 -6.21 24.35
C GLU A 374 -18.61 -5.14 25.45
N PHE A 375 -18.12 -3.99 25.05
CA PHE A 375 -17.95 -2.79 25.87
C PHE A 375 -18.48 -1.55 25.16
N LYS A 376 -18.88 -0.51 25.93
CA LYS A 376 -19.51 0.70 25.44
C LYS A 376 -18.52 1.86 25.36
N PHE A 377 -18.71 2.73 24.37
CA PHE A 377 -18.05 4.02 24.27
C PHE A 377 -18.93 5.09 24.90
N THR A 378 -18.71 5.37 26.17
CA THR A 378 -19.56 6.25 26.99
C THR A 378 -19.18 7.72 26.91
N GLU A 379 -18.01 8.05 26.39
CA GLU A 379 -17.58 9.42 26.18
C GLU A 379 -17.63 9.74 24.68
N TYR A 380 -18.22 10.86 24.34
CA TYR A 380 -18.34 11.36 22.97
C TYR A 380 -18.08 12.86 22.90
N LYS A 381 -17.37 13.29 21.88
CA LYS A 381 -17.22 14.68 21.47
C LYS A 381 -17.36 14.78 19.95
N PRO A 382 -18.06 15.82 19.45
CA PRO A 382 -18.23 16.00 18.01
C PRO A 382 -16.89 16.29 17.33
N LEU A 383 -16.83 16.04 16.03
CA LEU A 383 -15.65 16.25 15.21
C LEU A 383 -15.09 17.69 15.35
N SER A 384 -15.98 18.66 15.54
CA SER A 384 -15.62 20.06 15.75
C SER A 384 -14.71 20.32 16.95
N ASN A 385 -14.65 19.41 17.94
CA ASN A 385 -13.74 19.53 19.08
C ASN A 385 -12.26 19.35 18.68
N GLY A 386 -11.98 18.65 17.58
CA GLY A 386 -10.61 18.46 17.09
C GLY A 386 -10.18 19.47 16.03
N ILE A 387 -11.04 20.41 15.68
CA ILE A 387 -10.74 21.40 14.63
C ILE A 387 -9.65 22.38 15.08
N GLY A 388 -8.58 22.45 14.31
CA GLY A 388 -7.54 23.45 14.45
C GLY A 388 -7.99 24.87 14.06
N LYS A 389 -7.05 25.81 14.14
CA LYS A 389 -7.32 27.21 13.76
C LYS A 389 -7.65 27.31 12.27
N ALA A 390 -8.75 27.98 11.95
CA ALA A 390 -9.14 28.23 10.57
C ALA A 390 -8.13 29.16 9.87
N LYS A 391 -7.81 28.84 8.63
CA LYS A 391 -7.06 29.70 7.69
C LYS A 391 -8.02 30.17 6.61
N GLU A 392 -8.22 31.47 6.54
CA GLU A 392 -9.04 32.10 5.51
C GLU A 392 -8.23 32.30 4.23
N THR A 393 -8.80 31.91 3.09
CA THR A 393 -8.18 32.02 1.77
C THR A 393 -9.24 32.27 0.69
N HIS A 394 -8.81 32.60 -0.53
CA HIS A 394 -9.71 32.77 -1.67
C HIS A 394 -9.95 31.46 -2.45
N ALA A 395 -9.31 30.37 -2.06
CA ALA A 395 -9.47 29.05 -2.65
C ALA A 395 -9.32 27.98 -1.58
N PRO A 396 -9.94 26.78 -1.73
CA PRO A 396 -9.67 25.66 -0.85
C PRO A 396 -8.18 25.32 -0.85
N GLN A 397 -7.68 24.93 0.31
CA GLN A 397 -6.26 24.55 0.45
C GLN A 397 -6.12 23.03 0.50
N SER A 398 -5.08 22.49 -0.12
CA SER A 398 -4.72 21.07 0.07
C SER A 398 -4.21 20.82 1.49
N PHE A 399 -4.11 19.56 1.88
CA PHE A 399 -3.48 19.19 3.16
C PHE A 399 -2.05 19.73 3.25
N GLU A 400 -1.31 19.60 2.15
CA GLU A 400 0.08 20.04 2.04
C GLU A 400 0.22 21.56 2.20
N ASP A 401 -0.75 22.33 1.71
CA ASP A 401 -0.81 23.81 1.90
C ASP A 401 -1.14 24.21 3.34
N MET A 402 -1.75 23.29 4.08
CA MET A 402 -2.07 23.44 5.51
C MET A 402 -1.01 22.82 6.42
N ASP A 403 0.13 22.40 5.87
CA ASP A 403 1.22 21.71 6.58
C ASP A 403 0.75 20.46 7.33
N MET A 404 -0.09 19.66 6.66
CA MET A 404 -0.73 18.47 7.21
C MET A 404 -0.47 17.28 6.29
N GLY A 405 0.02 16.19 6.86
CA GLY A 405 0.27 14.94 6.11
C GLY A 405 -0.96 14.06 5.98
N TRP A 406 -1.69 13.94 7.07
CA TRP A 406 -2.82 13.01 7.21
C TRP A 406 -3.93 13.63 8.02
N GLY A 407 -5.12 13.05 7.95
CA GLY A 407 -6.28 13.45 8.76
C GLY A 407 -7.48 13.88 7.96
N THR A 408 -8.15 14.90 8.44
CA THR A 408 -9.39 15.42 7.88
C THR A 408 -9.35 16.95 7.79
N MET A 409 -9.89 17.50 6.71
CA MET A 409 -10.06 18.95 6.54
C MET A 409 -11.54 19.30 6.55
N VAL A 410 -11.86 20.44 7.18
CA VAL A 410 -13.18 21.05 7.15
C VAL A 410 -13.09 22.34 6.34
N TYR A 411 -13.82 22.40 5.25
CA TYR A 411 -13.89 23.53 4.34
C TYR A 411 -15.25 24.20 4.46
N GLU A 412 -15.28 25.49 4.64
CA GLU A 412 -16.51 26.27 4.77
C GLU A 412 -16.49 27.48 3.84
N THR A 413 -17.59 27.66 3.11
CA THR A 413 -17.82 28.85 2.28
C THR A 413 -19.29 29.22 2.25
N THR A 414 -19.59 30.46 1.87
CA THR A 414 -20.96 30.94 1.68
C THR A 414 -21.34 30.81 0.20
N VAL A 415 -22.51 30.26 -0.05
CA VAL A 415 -23.10 30.13 -1.38
C VAL A 415 -24.19 31.19 -1.51
N PRO A 416 -24.28 31.96 -2.62
CA PRO A 416 -25.35 32.92 -2.87
C PRO A 416 -26.70 32.23 -3.06
N ALA A 417 -27.76 33.01 -3.17
CA ALA A 417 -29.10 32.49 -3.42
C ALA A 417 -29.17 31.73 -4.75
N ILE A 418 -29.66 30.49 -4.70
CA ILE A 418 -29.89 29.61 -5.86
C ILE A 418 -31.29 29.01 -5.71
N GLU A 419 -32.19 29.38 -6.62
CA GLU A 419 -33.61 29.00 -6.57
C GLU A 419 -33.88 27.55 -7.03
N SER A 420 -32.92 26.90 -7.70
CA SER A 420 -33.06 25.55 -8.23
C SER A 420 -32.06 24.58 -7.59
N ILE A 421 -32.24 23.30 -7.86
CA ILE A 421 -31.20 22.30 -7.59
C ILE A 421 -29.94 22.70 -8.35
N SER A 422 -28.79 22.49 -7.73
CA SER A 422 -27.48 22.74 -8.33
C SER A 422 -26.59 21.51 -8.18
N THR A 423 -25.61 21.38 -9.05
CA THR A 423 -24.62 20.30 -8.98
C THR A 423 -23.29 20.88 -8.51
N LEU A 424 -22.84 20.43 -7.35
CA LEU A 424 -21.49 20.69 -6.83
C LEU A 424 -20.51 19.78 -7.59
N THR A 425 -19.44 20.36 -8.16
CA THR A 425 -18.40 19.61 -8.86
C THR A 425 -17.02 20.06 -8.40
N GLY A 426 -16.10 19.10 -8.19
CA GLY A 426 -14.73 19.36 -7.78
C GLY A 426 -13.91 18.09 -7.71
N GLU A 427 -12.64 18.23 -7.38
CA GLU A 427 -11.72 17.13 -7.15
C GLU A 427 -11.51 16.98 -5.63
N PHE A 428 -12.04 15.89 -5.03
CA PHE A 428 -12.03 15.66 -3.59
C PHE A 428 -11.19 14.41 -3.28
N HIS A 429 -10.11 14.60 -2.56
CA HIS A 429 -9.18 13.55 -2.20
C HIS A 429 -9.19 13.32 -0.67
N ASP A 430 -9.93 12.30 -0.11
CA ASP A 430 -10.44 11.16 -0.91
C ASP A 430 -11.94 10.91 -0.65
N PHE A 431 -12.43 11.17 0.58
CA PHE A 431 -13.82 10.94 0.98
C PHE A 431 -14.41 12.24 1.54
N ALA A 432 -15.31 12.85 0.78
CA ALA A 432 -15.92 14.11 1.15
C ALA A 432 -17.37 13.93 1.62
N GLN A 433 -17.74 14.58 2.71
CA GLN A 433 -19.10 14.69 3.19
C GLN A 433 -19.56 16.14 3.07
N VAL A 434 -20.73 16.36 2.51
CA VAL A 434 -21.24 17.69 2.16
C VAL A 434 -22.44 18.02 3.00
N TYR A 435 -22.43 19.24 3.57
CA TYR A 435 -23.48 19.78 4.42
C TYR A 435 -23.90 21.16 3.91
N VAL A 436 -25.20 21.42 3.85
CA VAL A 436 -25.80 22.70 3.54
C VAL A 436 -26.52 23.20 4.78
N ASN A 437 -26.14 24.37 5.33
CA ASN A 437 -26.64 24.90 6.58
C ASN A 437 -26.62 23.86 7.74
N GLY A 438 -25.56 23.09 7.83
CA GLY A 438 -25.36 22.05 8.82
C GLY A 438 -26.09 20.72 8.54
N LYS A 439 -26.98 20.67 7.56
CA LYS A 439 -27.69 19.41 7.17
C LYS A 439 -26.87 18.60 6.20
N TYR A 440 -26.75 17.31 6.47
CA TYR A 440 -26.09 16.38 5.58
C TYR A 440 -26.84 16.25 4.26
N VAL A 441 -26.14 16.42 3.15
CA VAL A 441 -26.70 16.31 1.79
C VAL A 441 -26.25 15.02 1.11
N GLY A 442 -24.99 14.65 1.26
CA GLY A 442 -24.45 13.47 0.64
C GLY A 442 -22.92 13.40 0.74
N LYS A 443 -22.36 12.46 0.03
CA LYS A 443 -20.91 12.22 -0.02
C LYS A 443 -20.40 12.20 -1.45
N ILE A 444 -19.11 12.42 -1.61
CA ILE A 444 -18.35 12.23 -2.84
C ILE A 444 -17.19 11.28 -2.51
N ASP A 445 -17.15 10.13 -3.18
CA ASP A 445 -16.23 9.04 -2.89
C ASP A 445 -15.27 8.83 -4.06
N ARG A 446 -13.99 9.14 -3.84
CA ARG A 446 -12.94 8.98 -4.87
C ARG A 446 -12.75 7.53 -5.31
N VAL A 447 -13.00 6.55 -4.43
CA VAL A 447 -12.93 5.11 -4.80
C VAL A 447 -13.90 4.78 -5.93
N LYS A 448 -15.04 5.48 -5.96
CA LYS A 448 -16.05 5.35 -7.00
C LYS A 448 -15.86 6.31 -8.17
N ASN A 449 -14.76 7.07 -8.17
CA ASN A 449 -14.51 8.15 -9.13
C ASN A 449 -15.62 9.22 -9.17
N GLU A 450 -16.30 9.44 -8.05
CA GLU A 450 -17.31 10.48 -7.90
C GLU A 450 -16.63 11.86 -7.85
N LYS A 451 -17.19 12.83 -8.56
CA LYS A 451 -16.70 14.22 -8.59
C LYS A 451 -17.79 15.25 -8.37
N SER A 452 -19.03 14.81 -8.36
CA SER A 452 -20.20 15.68 -8.31
C SER A 452 -21.24 15.19 -7.33
N LEU A 453 -22.02 16.13 -6.80
CA LEU A 453 -23.15 15.88 -5.91
C LEU A 453 -24.25 16.92 -6.15
N GLU A 454 -25.51 16.48 -6.21
CA GLU A 454 -26.65 17.39 -6.24
C GLU A 454 -26.87 18.05 -4.89
N LEU A 455 -27.03 19.39 -4.90
CA LEU A 455 -27.38 20.19 -3.74
C LEU A 455 -28.84 20.66 -3.88
N PRO A 456 -29.58 20.78 -2.76
CA PRO A 456 -30.94 21.33 -2.76
C PRO A 456 -30.94 22.82 -3.18
N ALA A 457 -32.12 23.33 -3.54
CA ALA A 457 -32.29 24.76 -3.73
C ALA A 457 -31.94 25.55 -2.44
N MET A 458 -31.27 26.68 -2.61
CA MET A 458 -30.78 27.54 -1.54
C MET A 458 -31.27 29.00 -1.78
N PRO A 459 -32.59 29.27 -1.73
CA PRO A 459 -33.17 30.56 -2.17
C PRO A 459 -32.74 31.77 -1.35
N GLN A 460 -32.18 31.54 -0.14
CA GLN A 460 -31.65 32.61 0.73
C GLN A 460 -30.10 32.56 0.81
N GLY A 461 -29.47 31.80 -0.06
CA GLY A 461 -28.07 31.42 0.09
C GLY A 461 -27.86 30.37 1.19
N ALA A 462 -26.66 29.91 1.37
CA ALA A 462 -26.35 28.87 2.35
C ALA A 462 -24.88 28.91 2.81
N GLN A 463 -24.65 28.40 4.02
CA GLN A 463 -23.34 27.95 4.46
C GLN A 463 -23.08 26.54 3.89
N LEU A 464 -22.10 26.40 3.01
CA LEU A 464 -21.63 25.11 2.52
C LEU A 464 -20.46 24.65 3.39
N THR A 465 -20.57 23.46 3.94
CA THR A 465 -19.47 22.81 4.67
C THR A 465 -19.13 21.49 4.01
N ILE A 466 -17.85 21.30 3.70
CA ILE A 466 -17.32 20.08 3.10
C ILE A 466 -16.26 19.50 4.04
N VAL A 467 -16.48 18.27 4.50
CA VAL A 467 -15.54 17.54 5.37
C VAL A 467 -14.84 16.49 4.52
N VAL A 468 -13.54 16.65 4.30
CA VAL A 468 -12.75 15.77 3.45
C VAL A 468 -11.76 14.97 4.30
N GLU A 469 -11.92 13.65 4.35
CA GLU A 469 -10.94 12.75 4.92
C GLU A 469 -9.94 12.34 3.85
N GLY A 470 -8.64 12.48 4.15
CA GLY A 470 -7.55 11.92 3.35
C GLY A 470 -7.27 10.48 3.74
N MET A 471 -7.22 9.60 2.75
CA MET A 471 -6.74 8.23 2.91
C MET A 471 -5.27 8.13 2.50
N GLY A 472 -4.72 6.92 2.37
CA GLY A 472 -3.35 6.72 1.90
C GLY A 472 -3.11 7.34 0.52
N ARG A 473 -1.92 7.94 0.34
CA ARG A 473 -1.51 8.41 -0.99
C ARG A 473 -1.13 7.25 -1.88
N ILE A 474 -1.35 7.44 -3.17
CA ILE A 474 -1.01 6.44 -4.18
C ILE A 474 0.46 6.06 -4.07
N ASN A 475 0.71 4.75 -4.02
CA ASN A 475 2.04 4.15 -3.82
C ASN A 475 2.67 3.59 -5.10
N PHE A 476 1.91 3.47 -6.19
CA PHE A 476 2.39 2.83 -7.40
C PHE A 476 1.99 3.58 -8.68
N GLY A 477 2.87 3.51 -9.69
CA GLY A 477 2.68 4.15 -10.99
C GLY A 477 3.03 5.65 -10.97
N ARG A 478 2.61 6.36 -12.03
CA ARG A 478 2.94 7.79 -12.22
C ARG A 478 2.12 8.73 -11.33
N ALA A 479 1.01 8.25 -10.75
CA ALA A 479 0.09 9.04 -9.96
C ALA A 479 0.52 9.21 -8.48
N ILE A 480 1.74 8.86 -8.12
CA ILE A 480 2.28 8.97 -6.75
C ILE A 480 2.36 10.41 -6.21
N LYS A 481 2.29 11.43 -7.08
CA LYS A 481 2.16 12.84 -6.69
C LYS A 481 0.70 13.13 -6.34
N ASP A 482 0.23 12.55 -5.25
CA ASP A 482 -1.17 12.51 -4.82
C ASP A 482 -1.44 13.47 -3.67
N TYR A 483 -1.89 14.69 -3.99
CA TYR A 483 -2.32 15.70 -3.01
C TYR A 483 -3.62 15.30 -2.32
N LYS A 484 -3.80 15.73 -1.07
CA LYS A 484 -5.01 15.47 -0.28
C LYS A 484 -5.84 16.76 -0.03
N GLY A 485 -7.13 16.57 0.19
CA GLY A 485 -8.09 17.63 0.41
C GLY A 485 -8.88 18.01 -0.84
N ILE A 486 -9.31 19.24 -0.98
CA ILE A 486 -9.92 19.77 -2.20
C ILE A 486 -8.80 20.24 -3.13
N ILE A 487 -8.80 19.71 -4.34
CA ILE A 487 -7.74 19.97 -5.33
C ILE A 487 -8.33 20.81 -6.48
N GLY A 488 -7.78 22.00 -6.66
CA GLY A 488 -8.22 22.89 -7.74
C GLY A 488 -9.57 23.57 -7.49
N ASN A 489 -10.35 23.69 -8.54
CA ASN A 489 -11.59 24.47 -8.53
C ASN A 489 -12.80 23.68 -8.02
N VAL A 490 -13.69 24.40 -7.35
CA VAL A 490 -15.01 23.90 -6.97
C VAL A 490 -16.05 24.78 -7.63
N THR A 491 -17.04 24.17 -8.29
CA THR A 491 -18.10 24.86 -9.02
C THR A 491 -19.48 24.37 -8.63
N LEU A 492 -20.46 25.25 -8.81
CA LEU A 492 -21.89 24.92 -8.79
C LEU A 492 -22.48 25.20 -10.15
N THR A 493 -23.14 24.21 -10.73
CA THR A 493 -23.88 24.34 -11.99
C THR A 493 -25.36 24.28 -11.68
N THR A 494 -26.14 25.29 -12.14
CA THR A 494 -27.58 25.33 -11.92
C THR A 494 -28.33 24.74 -13.12
N GLN A 495 -29.32 23.88 -12.85
CA GLN A 495 -30.09 23.23 -13.93
C GLN A 495 -30.99 24.18 -14.71
N LYS A 496 -31.41 25.27 -14.11
CA LYS A 496 -32.40 26.21 -14.70
C LYS A 496 -31.82 27.22 -15.69
N GLN A 497 -30.52 27.47 -15.67
CA GLN A 497 -29.89 28.57 -16.39
C GLN A 497 -28.63 28.19 -17.18
N ASP A 498 -28.22 26.92 -17.18
CA ASP A 498 -26.92 26.48 -17.69
C ASP A 498 -25.76 27.40 -17.21
N CYS A 499 -25.87 27.85 -15.94
CA CYS A 499 -24.94 28.79 -15.36
C CYS A 499 -24.03 28.07 -14.38
N GLU A 500 -22.73 28.17 -14.63
CA GLU A 500 -21.71 27.70 -13.71
C GLU A 500 -21.26 28.85 -12.80
N LEU A 501 -21.32 28.61 -11.49
CA LEU A 501 -20.78 29.50 -10.48
C LEU A 501 -19.47 28.92 -9.94
N ALA A 502 -18.36 29.59 -10.20
CA ALA A 502 -17.08 29.22 -9.61
C ALA A 502 -17.05 29.60 -8.12
N LEU A 503 -16.90 28.61 -7.24
CA LEU A 503 -16.76 28.83 -5.80
C LEU A 503 -15.31 29.07 -5.38
N THR A 504 -14.34 28.72 -6.21
CA THR A 504 -12.90 28.87 -5.91
C THR A 504 -12.50 30.31 -5.59
N PRO A 505 -12.97 31.37 -6.29
CA PRO A 505 -12.62 32.74 -5.96
C PRO A 505 -13.41 33.34 -4.77
N THR A 506 -14.24 32.54 -4.10
CA THR A 506 -14.94 32.95 -2.91
C THR A 506 -14.08 32.86 -1.64
N ARG A 507 -14.61 33.27 -0.51
CA ARG A 507 -13.92 33.19 0.77
C ARG A 507 -14.09 31.82 1.40
N TRP A 508 -12.99 31.13 1.64
CA TRP A 508 -12.95 29.81 2.25
C TRP A 508 -12.29 29.83 3.61
N ASN A 509 -12.91 29.20 4.58
CA ASN A 509 -12.27 28.84 5.85
C ASN A 509 -11.81 27.39 5.76
N ASN A 510 -10.51 27.17 5.89
CA ASN A 510 -9.86 25.85 5.86
C ASN A 510 -9.40 25.51 7.26
N SER A 511 -9.87 24.40 7.82
CA SER A 511 -9.52 23.94 9.16
C SER A 511 -9.08 22.48 9.12
N SER A 512 -7.98 22.17 9.79
CA SER A 512 -7.45 20.81 9.87
C SER A 512 -7.91 20.08 11.13
N ILE A 513 -8.05 18.78 11.02
CA ILE A 513 -8.20 17.84 12.13
C ILE A 513 -7.10 16.79 11.97
N ALA A 514 -6.10 16.82 12.85
CA ALA A 514 -5.01 15.85 12.78
C ALA A 514 -5.50 14.44 13.16
N ASP A 515 -4.89 13.47 12.49
CA ASP A 515 -5.17 12.05 12.64
C ASP A 515 -4.11 11.44 13.59
N ASP A 516 -4.20 11.80 14.88
CA ASP A 516 -3.29 11.31 15.91
C ASP A 516 -3.99 11.16 17.27
N TYR A 517 -3.41 10.34 18.13
CA TYR A 517 -3.92 10.05 19.46
C TYR A 517 -4.03 11.31 20.36
N GLN A 518 -3.04 12.20 20.31
CA GLN A 518 -3.00 13.38 21.17
C GLN A 518 -4.13 14.36 20.82
N THR A 519 -4.40 14.55 19.54
CA THR A 519 -5.55 15.36 19.08
C THR A 519 -6.87 14.79 19.57
N ALA A 520 -7.03 13.46 19.50
CA ALA A 520 -8.22 12.78 19.99
C ALA A 520 -8.42 12.93 21.51
N VAL A 521 -7.34 12.78 22.30
CA VAL A 521 -7.37 12.99 23.76
C VAL A 521 -7.73 14.43 24.10
N ASN A 522 -7.12 15.40 23.42
CA ASN A 522 -7.40 16.81 23.62
C ASN A 522 -8.86 17.16 23.28
N ALA A 523 -9.37 16.67 22.16
CA ALA A 523 -10.76 16.86 21.75
C ALA A 523 -11.76 16.32 22.78
N LEU A 524 -11.48 15.14 23.34
CA LEU A 524 -12.31 14.52 24.39
C LEU A 524 -12.27 15.29 25.70
N ALA A 525 -11.17 15.92 26.06
CA ALA A 525 -10.99 16.68 27.28
C ALA A 525 -11.68 18.06 27.25
N MET A 526 -11.89 18.63 26.07
CA MET A 526 -12.49 19.97 25.91
C MET A 526 -14.01 19.97 26.10
N PRO A 527 -14.59 21.09 26.56
CA PRO A 527 -16.05 21.32 26.48
C PRO A 527 -16.56 21.14 25.05
N THR A 528 -17.78 20.66 24.90
CA THR A 528 -18.36 20.46 23.57
C THR A 528 -18.40 21.75 22.77
N ASN A 529 -17.75 21.77 21.61
CA ASN A 529 -17.79 22.87 20.68
C ASN A 529 -19.08 22.84 19.86
N LYS A 530 -19.99 23.76 20.16
CA LYS A 530 -21.30 23.90 19.49
C LYS A 530 -21.27 24.78 18.23
N MET A 531 -20.11 25.32 17.88
CA MET A 531 -20.00 26.38 16.86
C MET A 531 -20.32 25.94 15.44
N ARG A 532 -20.44 24.65 15.17
CA ARG A 532 -20.73 24.15 13.83
C ARG A 532 -21.72 23.00 13.96
N GLY A 533 -22.99 23.33 14.04
CA GLY A 533 -24.07 22.37 14.21
C GLY A 533 -24.28 21.47 12.97
N LEU A 534 -23.29 20.60 12.67
CA LEU A 534 -23.47 19.57 11.67
C LEU A 534 -24.39 18.49 12.25
N GLU A 535 -25.44 18.13 11.49
CA GLU A 535 -26.33 17.02 11.82
C GLU A 535 -25.60 15.69 11.60
N SER A 536 -24.63 15.40 12.47
CA SER A 536 -23.77 14.23 12.39
C SER A 536 -23.36 13.76 13.79
N LYS A 537 -23.15 12.46 13.94
CA LYS A 537 -22.48 11.84 15.07
C LYS A 537 -21.01 11.52 14.82
N ALA A 538 -20.45 12.08 13.73
CA ALA A 538 -19.01 12.03 13.51
C ALA A 538 -18.26 12.71 14.67
N GLY A 539 -17.19 12.10 15.14
CA GLY A 539 -16.44 12.63 16.27
C GLY A 539 -15.57 11.61 16.98
N TYR A 540 -15.24 11.94 18.19
CA TYR A 540 -14.34 11.19 19.06
C TYR A 540 -15.13 10.40 20.08
N TYR A 541 -14.82 9.11 20.18
CA TYR A 541 -15.45 8.18 21.11
C TYR A 541 -14.40 7.56 22.00
N ARG A 542 -14.65 7.45 23.31
CA ARG A 542 -13.77 6.74 24.24
C ARG A 542 -14.55 5.70 25.04
N GLY A 543 -13.99 4.50 25.06
CA GLY A 543 -14.47 3.37 25.82
C GLY A 543 -13.32 2.65 26.51
N TYR A 544 -13.68 1.73 27.41
CA TYR A 544 -12.73 0.95 28.17
C TYR A 544 -13.16 -0.50 28.26
N PHE A 545 -12.18 -1.41 28.26
CA PHE A 545 -12.40 -2.79 28.61
C PHE A 545 -11.36 -3.29 29.62
N ASN A 546 -11.70 -4.35 30.32
CA ASN A 546 -10.82 -4.96 31.30
C ASN A 546 -10.47 -6.40 30.90
N ILE A 547 -9.20 -6.77 31.08
CA ILE A 547 -8.70 -8.12 30.82
C ILE A 547 -7.90 -8.65 32.03
N ASN A 548 -8.03 -9.93 32.27
CA ASN A 548 -7.26 -10.64 33.33
C ASN A 548 -5.95 -11.22 32.77
N LYS A 549 -5.89 -11.52 31.46
CA LYS A 549 -4.72 -12.05 30.76
C LYS A 549 -4.48 -11.25 29.51
N VAL A 550 -3.24 -10.90 29.28
CA VAL A 550 -2.80 -10.22 28.06
C VAL A 550 -2.65 -11.22 26.92
N GLY A 551 -3.05 -10.84 25.73
CA GLY A 551 -2.93 -11.67 24.53
C GLY A 551 -3.31 -10.89 23.29
N ASP A 552 -2.99 -11.44 22.13
CA ASP A 552 -3.38 -10.89 20.83
C ASP A 552 -4.89 -11.05 20.63
N THR A 553 -5.50 -10.11 19.94
CA THR A 553 -6.92 -10.15 19.65
C THR A 553 -7.28 -9.29 18.42
N PHE A 554 -8.57 -9.28 18.03
CA PHE A 554 -9.05 -8.57 16.86
C PHE A 554 -10.30 -7.76 17.23
N ILE A 555 -10.16 -6.42 17.20
CA ILE A 555 -11.28 -5.55 17.57
C ILE A 555 -12.25 -5.40 16.40
N LYS A 556 -13.52 -5.63 16.64
CA LYS A 556 -14.61 -5.51 15.66
C LYS A 556 -15.22 -4.12 15.71
N MET A 557 -15.22 -3.44 14.54
CA MET A 557 -15.61 -2.03 14.42
C MET A 557 -16.99 -1.84 13.77
N GLU A 558 -17.85 -2.85 13.74
CA GLU A 558 -19.10 -2.83 12.97
C GLU A 558 -20.12 -1.77 13.39
N ALA A 559 -20.03 -1.25 14.62
CA ALA A 559 -20.91 -0.17 15.09
C ALA A 559 -20.50 1.22 14.57
N PHE A 560 -19.29 1.36 14.02
CA PHE A 560 -18.73 2.62 13.55
C PHE A 560 -18.72 2.70 12.02
N GLY A 561 -18.56 3.92 11.49
CA GLY A 561 -18.63 4.19 10.06
C GLY A 561 -17.26 4.07 9.37
N LYS A 562 -16.37 5.05 9.61
CA LYS A 562 -15.09 5.16 8.95
C LYS A 562 -14.14 6.04 9.77
N GLY A 563 -12.90 5.62 9.94
CA GLY A 563 -11.93 6.45 10.67
C GLY A 563 -10.74 5.69 11.22
N GLN A 564 -10.28 6.05 12.41
CA GLN A 564 -9.07 5.53 13.08
C GLN A 564 -9.38 4.99 14.48
N VAL A 565 -8.61 3.98 14.89
CA VAL A 565 -8.71 3.38 16.24
C VAL A 565 -7.37 3.47 16.95
N TYR A 566 -7.43 3.86 18.24
CA TYR A 566 -6.27 3.91 19.11
C TYR A 566 -6.54 3.04 20.37
N VAL A 567 -5.58 2.24 20.77
CA VAL A 567 -5.65 1.46 22.00
C VAL A 567 -4.42 1.74 22.85
N ASN A 568 -4.63 2.23 24.09
CA ASN A 568 -3.55 2.61 24.99
C ASN A 568 -2.48 3.54 24.35
N GLY A 569 -2.90 4.43 23.46
CA GLY A 569 -2.03 5.36 22.74
C GLY A 569 -1.42 4.81 21.45
N HIS A 570 -1.63 3.54 21.12
CA HIS A 570 -1.15 2.92 19.87
C HIS A 570 -2.22 3.02 18.77
N ALA A 571 -1.84 3.55 17.61
CA ALA A 571 -2.71 3.59 16.44
C ALA A 571 -2.82 2.20 15.81
N LEU A 572 -4.01 1.63 15.78
CA LEU A 572 -4.25 0.34 15.12
C LEU A 572 -4.35 0.50 13.60
N GLY A 573 -4.97 1.56 13.15
CA GLY A 573 -5.15 1.84 11.74
C GLY A 573 -6.55 2.28 11.37
N ARG A 574 -6.77 2.44 10.06
CA ARG A 574 -8.05 2.80 9.49
C ARG A 574 -9.03 1.64 9.54
N PHE A 575 -10.28 1.97 9.83
CA PHE A 575 -11.41 1.09 9.62
C PHE A 575 -12.41 1.76 8.67
N TRP A 576 -13.12 0.95 7.90
CA TRP A 576 -14.21 1.40 7.05
C TRP A 576 -15.25 0.29 6.93
N GLN A 577 -16.50 0.64 7.25
CA GLN A 577 -17.62 -0.33 7.27
C GLN A 577 -17.83 -1.11 5.97
N ILE A 578 -17.34 -0.58 4.82
CA ILE A 578 -17.53 -1.25 3.53
C ILE A 578 -16.74 -2.57 3.44
N GLY A 579 -15.68 -2.72 4.23
CA GLY A 579 -14.82 -3.89 4.18
C GLY A 579 -13.87 -3.92 2.96
N PRO A 580 -13.20 -5.04 2.73
CA PRO A 580 -13.45 -6.41 3.26
C PRO A 580 -12.97 -6.63 4.70
N GLN A 581 -12.04 -5.81 5.18
CA GLN A 581 -11.55 -5.88 6.55
C GLN A 581 -12.58 -5.31 7.54
N GLN A 582 -13.08 -6.16 8.44
CA GLN A 582 -14.06 -5.76 9.47
C GLN A 582 -13.47 -5.70 10.88
N THR A 583 -12.32 -6.33 11.09
CA THR A 583 -11.61 -6.33 12.37
C THR A 583 -10.22 -5.73 12.20
N LEU A 584 -9.70 -5.08 13.25
CA LEU A 584 -8.32 -4.62 13.31
C LEU A 584 -7.53 -5.51 14.28
N TYR A 585 -6.34 -5.93 13.86
CA TYR A 585 -5.41 -6.65 14.71
C TYR A 585 -4.95 -5.76 15.87
N LEU A 586 -5.10 -6.29 17.09
CA LEU A 586 -4.68 -5.64 18.33
C LEU A 586 -3.60 -6.49 19.00
N PRO A 587 -2.32 -6.12 18.85
CA PRO A 587 -1.22 -6.84 19.47
C PRO A 587 -1.30 -6.86 20.98
N GLY A 588 -1.14 -8.03 21.58
CA GLY A 588 -1.17 -8.20 23.03
C GLY A 588 -0.08 -7.42 23.76
N CYS A 589 1.06 -7.17 23.11
CA CYS A 589 2.14 -6.36 23.69
C CYS A 589 1.76 -4.87 23.90
N TRP A 590 0.64 -4.41 23.36
CA TRP A 590 0.08 -3.05 23.58
C TRP A 590 -1.01 -3.05 24.65
N LEU A 591 -1.40 -4.21 25.15
CA LEU A 591 -2.38 -4.36 26.21
C LEU A 591 -1.73 -4.52 27.57
N LYS A 592 -2.50 -4.21 28.60
CA LYS A 592 -2.11 -4.40 30.00
C LYS A 592 -3.22 -5.13 30.77
N LYS A 593 -2.86 -5.89 31.76
CA LYS A 593 -3.82 -6.47 32.71
C LYS A 593 -4.63 -5.36 33.38
N GLY A 594 -5.93 -5.55 33.50
CA GLY A 594 -6.86 -4.55 34.02
C GLY A 594 -7.42 -3.66 32.90
N LYS A 595 -7.56 -2.39 33.16
CA LYS A 595 -8.24 -1.40 32.33
C LYS A 595 -7.40 -0.99 31.10
N ASN A 596 -7.97 -1.14 29.91
CA ASN A 596 -7.41 -0.69 28.63
C ASN A 596 -8.33 0.37 28.00
N GLU A 597 -7.76 1.42 27.44
CA GLU A 597 -8.44 2.52 26.78
C GLU A 597 -8.57 2.25 25.28
N VAL A 598 -9.74 2.54 24.73
CA VAL A 598 -9.97 2.57 23.28
C VAL A 598 -10.53 3.92 22.91
N ILE A 599 -9.87 4.59 21.95
CA ILE A 599 -10.36 5.83 21.34
C ILE A 599 -10.64 5.57 19.86
N VAL A 600 -11.78 6.04 19.38
CA VAL A 600 -12.18 5.98 17.99
C VAL A 600 -12.41 7.40 17.49
N LEU A 601 -11.74 7.77 16.41
CA LEU A 601 -12.09 8.90 15.58
C LEU A 601 -12.95 8.38 14.43
N ASP A 602 -14.26 8.66 14.47
CA ASP A 602 -15.20 8.26 13.41
C ASP A 602 -15.63 9.51 12.62
N VAL A 603 -15.16 9.61 11.40
CA VAL A 603 -15.43 10.78 10.52
C VAL A 603 -16.79 10.70 9.83
N VAL A 604 -17.43 9.56 9.83
CA VAL A 604 -18.79 9.33 9.27
C VAL A 604 -19.82 9.31 10.39
N GLY A 605 -19.49 8.68 11.50
CA GLY A 605 -20.37 8.46 12.65
C GLY A 605 -20.89 7.01 12.74
N PRO A 606 -21.27 6.58 13.95
CA PRO A 606 -21.77 5.25 14.19
C PRO A 606 -23.09 4.97 13.46
N LYS A 607 -23.46 3.69 13.43
CA LYS A 607 -24.66 3.19 12.76
C LYS A 607 -25.82 2.94 13.74
N GLY A 608 -27.00 2.67 13.18
CA GLY A 608 -28.19 2.27 13.92
C GLY A 608 -28.65 3.36 14.87
N GLU A 609 -29.17 2.97 16.04
CA GLU A 609 -29.67 3.91 17.02
C GLU A 609 -28.59 4.86 17.57
N ALA A 610 -27.36 4.36 17.74
CA ALA A 610 -26.24 5.17 18.22
C ALA A 610 -25.85 6.28 17.23
N GLY A 611 -26.08 6.09 15.94
CA GLY A 611 -25.79 7.05 14.88
C GLY A 611 -26.82 8.13 14.67
N LYS A 612 -28.02 8.00 15.24
CA LYS A 612 -29.09 9.00 15.08
C LYS A 612 -28.73 10.30 15.76
N PRO A 613 -28.90 11.47 15.10
CA PRO A 613 -28.76 12.75 15.76
C PRO A 613 -29.60 12.84 17.04
N GLY A 614 -29.02 13.33 18.13
CA GLY A 614 -29.71 13.42 19.44
C GLY A 614 -29.80 12.12 20.23
N SER A 615 -29.42 10.96 19.66
CA SER A 615 -29.42 9.68 20.39
C SER A 615 -28.46 9.69 21.59
N THR A 616 -28.87 9.08 22.69
CA THR A 616 -28.05 8.84 23.89
C THR A 616 -27.48 7.42 23.93
N VAL A 617 -27.81 6.59 22.93
CA VAL A 617 -27.30 5.21 22.81
C VAL A 617 -25.80 5.27 22.48
N ALA A 618 -25.00 4.63 23.33
CA ALA A 618 -23.56 4.53 23.10
C ALA A 618 -23.26 3.42 22.07
N PRO A 619 -22.35 3.64 21.10
CA PRO A 619 -21.85 2.57 20.24
C PRO A 619 -21.02 1.59 21.07
N THR A 620 -20.91 0.36 20.57
CA THR A 620 -20.20 -0.74 21.22
C THR A 620 -19.12 -1.33 20.32
N ALA A 621 -18.16 -1.99 20.92
CA ALA A 621 -17.20 -2.88 20.24
C ALA A 621 -16.92 -4.10 21.11
N PHE A 622 -16.33 -5.11 20.51
CA PHE A 622 -15.83 -6.30 21.20
C PHE A 622 -14.56 -6.80 20.49
N CYS A 623 -13.83 -7.70 21.12
CA CYS A 623 -12.70 -8.32 20.43
C CYS A 623 -12.89 -9.84 20.32
N GLN A 624 -12.63 -10.36 19.14
CA GLN A 624 -12.73 -11.79 18.81
C GLN A 624 -11.35 -12.43 18.64
N ASP A 625 -11.33 -13.76 18.59
CA ASP A 625 -10.11 -14.58 18.55
C ASP A 625 -9.61 -14.88 17.12
N HIS A 626 -10.20 -14.29 16.13
CA HIS A 626 -9.85 -14.45 14.72
C HIS A 626 -10.12 -13.16 13.95
N PRO A 627 -9.40 -12.90 12.86
CA PRO A 627 -9.72 -11.76 11.99
C PRO A 627 -10.96 -12.03 11.13
N GLU A 628 -11.58 -10.96 10.66
CA GLU A 628 -12.58 -10.98 9.62
C GLU A 628 -12.11 -10.03 8.51
N LEU A 629 -11.58 -10.62 7.43
CA LEU A 629 -10.93 -9.91 6.32
C LEU A 629 -11.67 -10.06 4.98
N ASP A 630 -12.76 -10.78 4.93
CA ASP A 630 -13.44 -11.22 3.70
C ASP A 630 -14.92 -10.79 3.62
N LYS A 631 -15.35 -9.85 4.47
CA LYS A 631 -16.76 -9.42 4.51
C LYS A 631 -16.94 -8.02 3.93
N LEU A 632 -17.54 -7.96 2.75
CA LEU A 632 -18.00 -6.73 2.11
C LEU A 632 -19.41 -6.35 2.60
N ASN A 633 -19.61 -5.08 2.92
CA ASN A 633 -20.91 -4.49 3.24
C ASN A 633 -21.34 -3.50 2.14
N LEU A 634 -21.03 -3.83 0.89
CA LEU A 634 -21.48 -3.08 -0.27
C LEU A 634 -22.88 -3.53 -0.65
N GLU A 635 -23.73 -2.57 -0.93
CA GLU A 635 -25.06 -2.84 -1.51
C GLU A 635 -24.95 -3.43 -2.92
N LYS A 636 -23.88 -3.07 -3.64
CA LYS A 636 -23.56 -3.55 -4.98
C LYS A 636 -22.12 -4.09 -5.03
N SER A 637 -21.91 -5.10 -5.86
CA SER A 637 -20.60 -5.62 -6.21
C SER A 637 -19.71 -4.52 -6.82
N ASN A 638 -18.40 -4.55 -6.57
CA ASN A 638 -17.41 -3.74 -7.31
C ASN A 638 -17.20 -4.20 -8.77
N LYS A 639 -18.03 -5.11 -9.25
CA LYS A 639 -18.02 -5.53 -10.65
C LYS A 639 -18.46 -4.37 -11.55
N HIS A 640 -17.86 -4.29 -12.71
CA HIS A 640 -18.06 -3.23 -13.69
C HIS A 640 -19.17 -3.57 -14.71
N ASN A 641 -20.24 -4.22 -14.30
CA ASN A 641 -21.32 -4.70 -15.17
C ASN A 641 -22.63 -3.89 -15.05
N GLU A 642 -22.56 -2.64 -14.66
CA GLU A 642 -23.75 -1.77 -14.59
C GLU A 642 -24.35 -1.57 -15.98
N PRO A 643 -25.66 -1.88 -16.19
CA PRO A 643 -26.28 -1.82 -17.52
C PRO A 643 -26.22 -0.43 -18.17
N GLY A 644 -26.26 0.65 -17.38
CA GLY A 644 -26.16 2.02 -17.87
C GLY A 644 -24.81 2.40 -18.47
N HIS A 645 -23.76 1.63 -18.18
CA HIS A 645 -22.42 1.85 -18.72
C HIS A 645 -22.13 1.02 -19.98
N ARG A 646 -23.00 0.09 -20.34
CA ARG A 646 -22.86 -0.70 -21.55
C ARG A 646 -23.05 0.18 -22.79
N MET A 647 -22.09 0.18 -23.67
CA MET A 647 -22.18 0.83 -24.97
C MET A 647 -22.74 -0.14 -26.01
N ASP A 648 -23.70 0.30 -26.81
CA ASP A 648 -24.12 -0.46 -28.01
C ASP A 648 -23.12 -0.18 -29.13
N LEU A 649 -22.35 -1.20 -29.49
CA LEU A 649 -21.33 -1.15 -30.53
C LEU A 649 -21.78 -1.81 -31.84
N ASN A 650 -23.01 -2.31 -31.90
CA ASN A 650 -23.51 -3.08 -33.07
C ASN A 650 -23.56 -2.25 -34.35
N SER A 651 -23.80 -0.95 -34.25
CA SER A 651 -23.86 -0.02 -35.38
C SER A 651 -22.51 0.65 -35.69
N GLU A 652 -21.43 0.35 -34.92
CA GLU A 652 -20.16 1.01 -35.03
C GLU A 652 -19.13 0.21 -35.84
N THR A 653 -18.31 0.93 -36.59
CA THR A 653 -17.16 0.33 -37.25
C THR A 653 -15.99 0.24 -36.27
N PRO A 654 -15.43 -0.95 -36.01
CA PRO A 654 -14.24 -1.07 -35.17
C PRO A 654 -13.05 -0.35 -35.79
N VAL A 655 -12.25 0.31 -34.97
CA VAL A 655 -11.00 0.96 -35.40
C VAL A 655 -9.92 -0.05 -35.75
N LEU A 656 -10.03 -1.26 -35.21
CA LEU A 656 -9.18 -2.40 -35.48
C LEU A 656 -9.98 -3.69 -35.27
N LYS A 657 -9.79 -4.67 -36.16
CA LYS A 657 -10.28 -6.04 -35.99
C LYS A 657 -9.18 -7.01 -36.45
N GLY A 658 -9.09 -8.15 -35.79
CA GLY A 658 -8.07 -9.14 -36.15
C GLY A 658 -8.05 -10.34 -35.24
N GLU A 659 -6.95 -11.08 -35.34
CA GLU A 659 -6.68 -12.21 -34.46
C GLU A 659 -5.30 -12.04 -33.81
N PHE A 660 -5.23 -12.30 -32.50
CA PHE A 660 -3.96 -12.44 -31.81
C PHE A 660 -3.33 -13.79 -32.13
N LYS A 661 -2.01 -13.82 -32.17
CA LYS A 661 -1.25 -15.05 -32.30
C LYS A 661 -1.28 -15.84 -30.99
N ALA A 662 -1.22 -17.17 -31.11
CA ALA A 662 -1.03 -18.00 -29.92
C ALA A 662 0.35 -17.72 -29.30
N GLY A 663 0.44 -17.81 -27.98
CA GLY A 663 1.65 -17.53 -27.20
C GLY A 663 1.33 -16.68 -25.96
N ASN A 664 2.31 -16.45 -25.12
CA ASN A 664 2.22 -15.75 -23.84
C ASN A 664 3.08 -14.49 -23.74
N GLY A 665 3.54 -13.97 -24.86
CA GLY A 665 4.29 -12.70 -24.92
C GLY A 665 3.47 -11.53 -25.43
N TRP A 666 4.02 -10.33 -25.30
CA TRP A 666 3.46 -9.11 -25.80
C TRP A 666 3.24 -9.12 -27.31
N GLN A 667 2.10 -8.63 -27.76
CA GLN A 667 1.75 -8.48 -29.17
C GLN A 667 1.34 -7.04 -29.42
N THR A 668 1.98 -6.39 -30.38
CA THR A 668 1.67 -5.00 -30.81
C THR A 668 1.02 -5.01 -32.17
N ILE A 669 -0.13 -4.35 -32.29
CA ILE A 669 -0.85 -4.20 -33.55
C ILE A 669 -1.04 -2.70 -33.82
N LYS A 670 -0.56 -2.24 -34.99
CA LYS A 670 -0.71 -0.84 -35.42
C LYS A 670 -2.08 -0.62 -36.03
N LEU A 671 -2.66 0.56 -35.75
CA LEU A 671 -3.87 1.03 -36.41
C LEU A 671 -3.52 1.55 -37.82
N ASP A 672 -4.43 1.40 -38.76
CA ASP A 672 -4.27 1.93 -40.13
C ASP A 672 -4.18 3.46 -40.13
N LYS A 673 -4.89 4.10 -39.22
CA LYS A 673 -4.89 5.55 -38.98
C LYS A 673 -4.97 5.84 -37.51
N PRO A 674 -4.30 6.87 -37.01
CA PRO A 674 -4.48 7.33 -35.62
C PRO A 674 -5.94 7.71 -35.36
N VAL A 675 -6.43 7.37 -34.19
CA VAL A 675 -7.81 7.63 -33.74
C VAL A 675 -7.78 8.34 -32.39
N THR A 676 -8.60 9.37 -32.23
CA THR A 676 -8.69 10.12 -30.98
C THR A 676 -10.02 9.85 -30.28
N GLY A 677 -9.98 9.53 -28.99
CA GLY A 677 -11.17 9.37 -28.15
C GLY A 677 -10.82 9.23 -26.68
N ARG A 678 -11.86 9.19 -25.85
CA ARG A 678 -11.77 9.05 -24.40
C ARG A 678 -12.03 7.61 -23.93
N TYR A 679 -12.94 6.92 -24.61
CA TYR A 679 -13.28 5.54 -24.26
C TYR A 679 -12.65 4.58 -25.26
N PHE A 680 -12.02 3.54 -24.73
CA PHE A 680 -11.59 2.44 -25.56
C PHE A 680 -12.32 1.15 -25.14
N ALA A 681 -12.76 0.36 -26.12
CA ALA A 681 -13.44 -0.90 -25.85
C ALA A 681 -12.77 -2.06 -26.60
N ILE A 682 -12.54 -3.15 -25.91
CA ILE A 682 -12.16 -4.43 -26.51
C ILE A 682 -13.33 -5.40 -26.50
N GLN A 683 -13.70 -5.87 -27.69
CA GLN A 683 -14.69 -6.92 -27.86
C GLN A 683 -13.96 -8.19 -28.30
N ALA A 684 -13.86 -9.17 -27.42
CA ALA A 684 -13.30 -10.49 -27.74
C ALA A 684 -14.35 -11.35 -28.40
N GLU A 685 -14.01 -11.93 -29.54
CA GLU A 685 -14.91 -12.72 -30.39
C GLU A 685 -14.70 -14.24 -30.24
N SER A 686 -13.50 -14.65 -29.81
CA SER A 686 -13.11 -16.04 -29.60
C SER A 686 -11.83 -16.16 -28.75
N SER A 687 -11.62 -17.35 -28.18
CA SER A 687 -10.39 -17.69 -27.44
C SER A 687 -9.46 -18.64 -28.23
N GLN A 688 -8.18 -18.67 -27.89
CA GLN A 688 -7.20 -19.58 -28.48
C GLN A 688 -7.51 -21.05 -28.11
N SER A 689 -8.04 -21.28 -26.91
CA SER A 689 -8.40 -22.60 -26.39
C SER A 689 -9.75 -23.13 -26.92
N GLY A 690 -10.54 -22.27 -27.58
CA GLY A 690 -11.86 -22.63 -28.08
C GLY A 690 -12.95 -22.73 -27.01
N ASP A 691 -12.65 -22.36 -25.77
CA ASP A 691 -13.64 -22.21 -24.70
C ASP A 691 -14.30 -20.82 -24.72
N ASN A 692 -15.34 -20.62 -23.90
CA ASN A 692 -16.09 -19.36 -23.84
C ASN A 692 -15.51 -18.34 -22.86
N GLN A 693 -14.32 -18.56 -22.29
CA GLN A 693 -13.69 -17.62 -21.38
C GLN A 693 -12.63 -16.80 -22.09
N ILE A 694 -12.41 -15.57 -21.63
CA ILE A 694 -11.22 -14.78 -21.96
C ILE A 694 -10.45 -14.40 -20.70
N ALA A 695 -9.14 -14.20 -20.88
CA ALA A 695 -8.25 -13.64 -19.87
C ALA A 695 -7.23 -12.70 -20.56
N ILE A 696 -7.18 -11.45 -20.09
CA ILE A 696 -6.26 -10.42 -20.59
C ILE A 696 -5.41 -9.96 -19.42
N ALA A 697 -4.10 -10.20 -19.48
CA ALA A 697 -3.20 -9.77 -18.41
C ALA A 697 -2.96 -8.27 -18.47
N GLU A 698 -2.55 -7.75 -19.64
CA GLU A 698 -2.25 -6.33 -19.76
C GLU A 698 -2.59 -5.79 -21.15
N VAL A 699 -2.94 -4.52 -21.18
CA VAL A 699 -3.19 -3.73 -22.39
C VAL A 699 -2.44 -2.41 -22.31
N TYR A 700 -1.75 -2.04 -23.37
CA TYR A 700 -1.27 -0.69 -23.59
C TYR A 700 -1.80 -0.13 -24.91
N LEU A 701 -1.86 1.19 -24.97
CA LEU A 701 -2.07 1.95 -26.19
C LEU A 701 -0.80 2.75 -26.47
N GLN A 702 -0.47 2.95 -27.75
CA GLN A 702 0.72 3.72 -28.14
C GLN A 702 0.32 4.96 -28.92
N ASP A 703 1.12 6.03 -28.77
CA ASP A 703 1.07 7.23 -29.59
C ASP A 703 1.71 7.03 -30.97
N ALA A 704 1.73 8.08 -31.79
CA ALA A 704 2.31 8.04 -33.12
C ALA A 704 3.83 7.81 -33.15
N GLN A 705 4.51 8.06 -32.05
CA GLN A 705 5.94 7.84 -31.85
C GLN A 705 6.27 6.45 -31.31
N GLY A 706 5.25 5.64 -31.02
CA GLY A 706 5.38 4.31 -30.46
C GLY A 706 5.60 4.30 -28.93
N ASN A 707 5.40 5.43 -28.25
CA ASN A 707 5.43 5.49 -26.80
C ASN A 707 4.13 4.98 -26.23
N ARG A 708 4.21 4.21 -25.14
CA ARG A 708 3.04 3.79 -24.37
C ARG A 708 2.34 4.99 -23.75
N ILE A 709 1.03 5.05 -23.92
CA ILE A 709 0.18 6.10 -23.35
C ILE A 709 0.02 5.84 -21.86
N ASP A 710 0.13 6.91 -21.06
CA ASP A 710 -0.06 6.88 -19.63
C ASP A 710 -1.46 6.36 -19.24
N ARG A 711 -1.52 5.39 -18.32
CA ARG A 711 -2.74 4.73 -17.85
C ARG A 711 -3.21 5.22 -16.48
N ASN A 712 -2.57 6.23 -15.89
CA ASN A 712 -2.82 6.67 -14.51
C ASN A 712 -4.26 7.14 -14.26
N ASN A 713 -4.95 7.61 -15.30
CA ASN A 713 -6.34 8.06 -15.22
C ASN A 713 -7.34 7.08 -15.80
N TRP A 714 -6.90 5.87 -16.14
CA TRP A 714 -7.81 4.87 -16.68
C TRP A 714 -8.70 4.29 -15.60
N VAL A 715 -9.96 4.12 -15.93
CA VAL A 715 -10.98 3.56 -15.05
C VAL A 715 -11.73 2.46 -15.79
N ALA A 716 -11.94 1.33 -15.13
CA ALA A 716 -12.81 0.29 -15.63
C ALA A 716 -14.24 0.84 -15.70
N TYR A 717 -14.78 0.93 -16.91
CA TYR A 717 -16.08 1.54 -17.15
C TYR A 717 -17.20 0.52 -17.26
N TYR A 718 -16.97 -0.57 -18.02
CA TYR A 718 -17.93 -1.65 -18.17
C TYR A 718 -17.24 -2.98 -18.54
N ALA A 719 -17.69 -4.07 -17.95
CA ALA A 719 -17.37 -5.43 -18.36
C ALA A 719 -18.64 -6.28 -18.40
N ASP A 720 -18.85 -7.03 -19.46
CA ASP A 720 -20.00 -7.93 -19.57
C ASP A 720 -19.92 -9.11 -18.57
N SER A 721 -18.72 -9.53 -18.23
CA SER A 721 -18.45 -10.65 -17.34
C SER A 721 -17.11 -10.51 -16.62
N GLU A 722 -17.08 -10.84 -15.33
CA GLU A 722 -15.89 -10.79 -14.47
C GLU A 722 -15.91 -11.97 -13.49
N LYS A 723 -14.80 -12.70 -13.41
CA LYS A 723 -14.67 -13.88 -12.53
C LYS A 723 -13.97 -13.53 -11.23
N GLY A 724 -14.72 -13.57 -10.14
CA GLY A 724 -14.14 -13.34 -8.81
C GLY A 724 -13.44 -11.99 -8.69
N ASN A 725 -12.18 -11.99 -8.31
CA ASN A 725 -11.31 -10.80 -8.21
C ASN A 725 -10.57 -10.47 -9.53
N SER A 726 -10.76 -11.27 -10.58
CA SER A 726 -10.20 -11.01 -11.91
C SER A 726 -11.08 -10.03 -12.71
N THR A 727 -11.18 -8.80 -12.18
CA THR A 727 -12.01 -7.72 -12.69
C THR A 727 -11.33 -6.97 -13.84
N LEU A 728 -12.09 -6.16 -14.57
CA LEU A 728 -11.62 -5.47 -15.79
C LEU A 728 -10.38 -4.58 -15.56
N ASP A 729 -10.31 -3.93 -14.41
CA ASP A 729 -9.17 -3.10 -14.02
C ASP A 729 -7.83 -3.86 -14.02
N LYS A 730 -7.88 -5.20 -13.88
CA LYS A 730 -6.69 -6.05 -13.89
C LYS A 730 -5.96 -6.10 -15.23
N MET A 731 -6.60 -5.72 -16.32
CA MET A 731 -5.92 -5.65 -17.62
C MET A 731 -5.13 -4.35 -17.85
N PHE A 732 -5.10 -3.44 -16.85
CA PHE A 732 -4.32 -2.20 -16.90
C PHE A 732 -3.85 -1.74 -15.51
N ASP A 733 -3.71 -2.67 -14.57
CA ASP A 733 -3.25 -2.40 -13.22
C ASP A 733 -1.71 -2.41 -13.06
N LEU A 734 -0.98 -2.50 -14.18
CA LEU A 734 0.48 -2.52 -14.26
C LEU A 734 1.12 -3.80 -13.69
N GLN A 735 0.36 -4.89 -13.60
CA GLN A 735 0.77 -6.17 -13.01
C GLN A 735 0.58 -7.30 -14.03
N GLU A 736 1.63 -7.73 -14.72
CA GLU A 736 1.56 -8.83 -15.71
C GLU A 736 1.05 -10.16 -15.15
N SER A 737 1.05 -10.31 -13.82
CA SER A 737 0.58 -11.53 -13.14
C SER A 737 -0.92 -11.52 -12.81
N THR A 738 -1.57 -10.37 -12.85
CA THR A 738 -3.02 -10.24 -12.72
C THR A 738 -3.68 -10.19 -14.09
N TYR A 739 -4.96 -10.43 -14.16
CA TYR A 739 -5.68 -10.43 -15.43
C TYR A 739 -7.18 -10.23 -15.23
N TRP A 740 -7.82 -9.56 -16.19
CA TRP A 740 -9.27 -9.66 -16.35
C TRP A 740 -9.62 -11.03 -16.88
N GLN A 741 -10.58 -11.70 -16.24
CA GLN A 741 -11.10 -12.99 -16.70
C GLN A 741 -12.62 -13.00 -16.64
N THR A 742 -13.27 -13.55 -17.68
CA THR A 742 -14.72 -13.74 -17.71
C THR A 742 -15.14 -15.04 -17.01
N GLU A 743 -16.39 -15.09 -16.55
CA GLU A 743 -16.97 -16.28 -15.92
C GLU A 743 -17.04 -17.47 -16.90
N LYS A 744 -16.90 -18.68 -16.36
CA LYS A 744 -17.09 -19.90 -17.15
C LYS A 744 -18.58 -20.03 -17.51
N GLY A 745 -18.88 -20.14 -18.80
CA GLY A 745 -20.24 -20.28 -19.31
C GLY A 745 -20.89 -18.98 -19.80
N ALA A 746 -20.21 -17.83 -19.67
CA ALA A 746 -20.59 -16.64 -20.40
C ALA A 746 -20.30 -16.84 -21.90
N ASN A 747 -21.06 -16.20 -22.76
CA ASN A 747 -20.99 -16.39 -24.21
C ASN A 747 -20.29 -15.23 -24.90
N PHE A 748 -19.55 -15.52 -25.96
CA PHE A 748 -19.03 -14.48 -26.86
C PHE A 748 -20.15 -13.69 -27.54
N PRO A 749 -19.89 -12.41 -27.91
CA PRO A 749 -18.65 -11.66 -27.66
C PRO A 749 -18.55 -11.13 -26.22
N HIS A 750 -17.32 -11.11 -25.68
CA HIS A 750 -17.04 -10.47 -24.40
C HIS A 750 -16.61 -9.03 -24.59
N LEU A 751 -17.13 -8.13 -23.76
CA LEU A 751 -16.93 -6.68 -23.90
C LEU A 751 -16.34 -6.08 -22.64
N GLY A 752 -15.16 -5.47 -22.77
CA GLY A 752 -14.55 -4.60 -21.76
C GLY A 752 -14.41 -3.16 -22.28
N ILE A 753 -14.84 -2.19 -21.48
CA ILE A 753 -14.76 -0.75 -21.81
C ILE A 753 -13.97 -0.03 -20.72
N VAL A 754 -13.01 0.77 -21.14
CA VAL A 754 -12.17 1.61 -20.29
C VAL A 754 -12.42 3.08 -20.60
N ASP A 755 -12.65 3.87 -19.56
CA ASP A 755 -12.59 5.33 -19.61
C ASP A 755 -11.13 5.77 -19.36
N MET A 756 -10.50 6.38 -20.34
CA MET A 756 -9.11 6.86 -20.25
C MET A 756 -8.98 8.21 -19.51
N GLY A 757 -10.09 8.75 -19.00
CA GLY A 757 -10.14 10.00 -18.25
C GLY A 757 -10.01 11.27 -19.08
N LYS A 758 -9.48 11.16 -20.29
CA LYS A 758 -9.31 12.26 -21.25
C LYS A 758 -9.26 11.73 -22.68
N GLU A 759 -9.45 12.60 -23.67
CA GLU A 759 -9.19 12.24 -25.06
C GLU A 759 -7.69 12.01 -25.29
N VAL A 760 -7.35 10.89 -25.93
CA VAL A 760 -5.99 10.54 -26.34
C VAL A 760 -5.99 10.08 -27.79
N THR A 761 -4.88 10.35 -28.51
CA THR A 761 -4.69 9.89 -29.89
C THR A 761 -3.90 8.58 -29.88
N ILE A 762 -4.48 7.53 -30.41
CA ILE A 762 -4.00 6.15 -30.38
C ILE A 762 -3.52 5.77 -31.78
N SER A 763 -2.34 5.18 -31.88
CA SER A 763 -1.73 4.69 -33.13
C SER A 763 -1.44 3.20 -33.12
N ALA A 764 -1.36 2.57 -31.95
CA ALA A 764 -1.20 1.13 -31.80
C ALA A 764 -1.81 0.61 -30.51
N PHE A 765 -2.10 -0.68 -30.51
CA PHE A 765 -2.62 -1.45 -29.39
C PHE A 765 -1.63 -2.56 -29.04
N GLU A 766 -1.32 -2.68 -27.74
CA GLU A 766 -0.51 -3.79 -27.21
C GLU A 766 -1.37 -4.68 -26.31
N TYR A 767 -1.18 -5.97 -26.46
CA TYR A 767 -1.90 -7.00 -25.72
C TYR A 767 -0.94 -8.01 -25.10
N LEU A 768 -1.14 -8.33 -23.85
CA LEU A 768 -0.47 -9.42 -23.15
C LEU A 768 -1.52 -10.45 -22.72
N PRO A 769 -1.45 -11.69 -23.20
CA PRO A 769 -2.29 -12.76 -22.67
C PRO A 769 -1.85 -13.16 -21.27
N ARG A 770 -2.69 -13.90 -20.57
CA ARG A 770 -2.34 -14.54 -19.28
C ARG A 770 -1.08 -15.40 -19.43
N ALA A 771 -0.13 -15.25 -18.50
CA ALA A 771 1.20 -15.86 -18.60
C ALA A 771 1.25 -17.40 -18.48
N GLU A 772 0.23 -18.02 -17.86
CA GLU A 772 0.18 -19.48 -17.70
C GLU A 772 0.01 -20.18 -19.06
N GLN A 773 1.00 -20.97 -19.42
CA GLN A 773 0.96 -21.75 -20.64
C GLN A 773 -0.16 -22.82 -20.57
N GLY A 774 -1.09 -22.77 -21.54
CA GLY A 774 -2.23 -23.71 -21.58
C GLY A 774 -3.41 -23.32 -20.69
N ALA A 775 -3.36 -22.19 -19.98
CA ALA A 775 -4.51 -21.69 -19.26
C ALA A 775 -5.62 -21.24 -20.24
N PRO A 776 -6.90 -21.50 -19.93
CA PRO A 776 -8.00 -21.05 -20.78
C PRO A 776 -8.07 -19.53 -20.82
N GLY A 777 -8.51 -18.99 -21.94
CA GLY A 777 -8.92 -17.60 -22.05
C GLY A 777 -8.04 -16.65 -22.84
N SER A 778 -6.87 -17.03 -23.36
CA SER A 778 -6.14 -16.17 -24.29
C SER A 778 -7.03 -15.79 -25.47
N VAL A 779 -7.19 -14.48 -25.73
CA VAL A 779 -8.05 -13.98 -26.80
C VAL A 779 -7.49 -14.37 -28.15
N LYS A 780 -8.36 -14.82 -29.07
CA LYS A 780 -8.02 -15.05 -30.47
C LYS A 780 -8.60 -13.94 -31.33
N GLY A 781 -9.87 -13.98 -31.63
CA GLY A 781 -10.55 -12.97 -32.42
C GLY A 781 -10.94 -11.76 -31.60
N PHE A 782 -10.71 -10.55 -32.09
CA PHE A 782 -11.05 -9.33 -31.37
C PHE A 782 -11.47 -8.19 -32.30
N LYS A 783 -12.19 -7.23 -31.73
CA LYS A 783 -12.48 -5.89 -32.28
C LYS A 783 -12.16 -4.83 -31.25
N LEU A 784 -11.60 -3.73 -31.70
CA LEU A 784 -11.36 -2.53 -30.87
C LEU A 784 -12.22 -1.38 -31.35
N TYR A 785 -12.70 -0.60 -30.40
CA TYR A 785 -13.47 0.61 -30.63
C TYR A 785 -12.87 1.74 -29.80
N VAL A 786 -12.93 2.95 -30.35
CA VAL A 786 -12.49 4.18 -29.67
C VAL A 786 -13.59 5.22 -29.84
N ARG A 787 -14.06 5.77 -28.73
CA ARG A 787 -15.13 6.77 -28.68
C ARG A 787 -14.68 8.05 -27.99
N LYS A 788 -15.32 9.16 -28.35
CA LYS A 788 -15.17 10.45 -27.67
C LYS A 788 -15.92 10.48 -26.34
#